data_f2f3ff5bca434c6bce9f2cca987d9595
#
_entry.id   f2f3ff5bca434c6bce9f2cca987d9595
#
_cell.length_a   1.000
_cell.length_b   1.000
_cell.length_c   1.000
_cell.angle_alpha   90.00
_cell.angle_beta   90.00
_cell.angle_gamma   90.00
#
_symmetry.space_group_name_H-M   'P 1'
#
loop_
_entity.id
_entity.type
_entity.pdbx_description
1 polymer ?
#
loop_
_entity_poly.entity_id
_entity_poly.type
_entity_poly.pdbx_seq_one_letter_code
_entity_poly.pdbx_strand_id
1 'polypeptide(L)'
;MAENINLVAALKKYFGFDTFKGNQEAIIRNLLSGKDMFVLMPTGGGKSLCYQLPSLLMDGTAIVISPLIALMKNQVDAMRNFSEEDGIAHFINSSLTKSATDQVKADIMAGKTKLLYVAPESLTKEENVDFLRHVKISFYAVDEAHCISEWGHDFRPEYRRIRPIINEIGKAPVIALTATATPKVKMDIQKNLGMMDATEFRSSFNRPNLYYEVRAKTANVDKDIIKFIKQNEGKSGIIYCLSRKKVEELTEILLANGIKARAYHAGMDSATRNGNQDAFLKEDIDVIVATIAFGMGIDKPDVRFVIHYDVPKSLEGYYQETGRAGRDGGEGQCITFYSNKDLQKLEKFMQGKPISEQEIGRQLLQETAAYAESSVCRRKILLHYFGEEYTEDNCGNCDNCLNPKKQVEAQDSLCAVIEAIIAVKENFKQDYIIDILLGKETSEVLAHKHEDLEVFGSGMGEEERLWNAVIRQALIAGYLAKDVENYGLLKVTPEGHKFLKKPKLFKIVEDADFEEEEVDETPMRSGASCAVDPVLYSMLKDLRKKMAKRLDVPPYVIFQDPSLEAMATIYPVTLEELQNIPGVGAGKAKRYGQEFCELIKKHCEENEIDRPEDLRVRTVANKSKLKVSIIQSIDRKVALDDIAVAKGIEFGELLDEIEAIVYSGTKLNIDYFLEEIMDEDHMQDIYDYFKESVTDKIDDAMDELGDDYTEDEIRLVRIKFISEMAN
;
A
#
# COMPACT_ATOMS: atom_id res chain seq x y z
N MET A 1 -42.13 26.09 -7.89
CA MET A 1 -41.40 25.97 -9.16
C MET A 1 -40.64 24.62 -9.30
N ALA A 2 -40.18 24.00 -8.22
CA ALA A 2 -39.40 22.75 -8.29
C ALA A 2 -40.20 21.49 -8.70
N GLU A 3 -41.52 21.49 -8.50
CA GLU A 3 -42.37 20.29 -8.78
C GLU A 3 -42.63 20.01 -10.26
N ASN A 4 -42.40 20.96 -11.15
CA ASN A 4 -42.74 20.83 -12.59
C ASN A 4 -41.53 20.64 -13.50
N ILE A 5 -40.30 20.48 -12.95
CA ILE A 5 -39.10 20.26 -13.80
C ILE A 5 -38.99 18.79 -14.17
N ASN A 6 -39.00 18.51 -15.47
CA ASN A 6 -38.69 17.18 -15.98
C ASN A 6 -37.18 16.92 -15.88
N LEU A 7 -36.73 16.34 -14.76
CA LEU A 7 -35.33 16.09 -14.48
C LEU A 7 -34.70 15.08 -15.44
N VAL A 8 -35.46 14.09 -15.93
CA VAL A 8 -34.96 13.10 -16.91
C VAL A 8 -34.65 13.79 -18.24
N ALA A 9 -35.55 14.69 -18.67
CA ALA A 9 -35.30 15.48 -19.88
C ALA A 9 -34.09 16.42 -19.73
N ALA A 10 -33.92 17.03 -18.56
CA ALA A 10 -32.75 17.86 -18.25
C ALA A 10 -31.46 17.01 -18.23
N LEU A 11 -31.49 15.83 -17.58
CA LEU A 11 -30.36 14.89 -17.55
C LEU A 11 -29.95 14.49 -18.98
N LYS A 12 -30.92 14.15 -19.82
CA LYS A 12 -30.65 13.80 -21.23
C LYS A 12 -30.07 14.99 -22.01
N LYS A 13 -30.63 16.17 -21.81
CA LYS A 13 -30.20 17.40 -22.50
C LYS A 13 -28.77 17.79 -22.16
N TYR A 14 -28.41 17.81 -20.87
CA TYR A 14 -27.12 18.35 -20.42
C TYR A 14 -26.01 17.29 -20.32
N PHE A 15 -26.34 16.03 -20.02
CA PHE A 15 -25.35 14.97 -19.77
C PHE A 15 -25.49 13.76 -20.68
N GLY A 16 -26.53 13.68 -21.50
CA GLY A 16 -26.74 12.57 -22.44
C GLY A 16 -27.25 11.28 -21.81
N PHE A 17 -27.51 11.26 -20.50
CA PHE A 17 -27.98 10.05 -19.80
C PHE A 17 -29.50 9.95 -19.84
N ASP A 18 -30.01 8.70 -19.97
CA ASP A 18 -31.44 8.43 -20.05
C ASP A 18 -32.08 8.19 -18.67
N THR A 19 -31.31 7.81 -17.66
CA THR A 19 -31.79 7.45 -16.32
C THR A 19 -30.83 7.89 -15.23
N PHE A 20 -31.38 8.19 -14.04
CA PHE A 20 -30.61 8.44 -12.84
C PHE A 20 -30.17 7.12 -12.18
N LYS A 21 -29.04 7.16 -11.51
CA LYS A 21 -28.55 6.02 -10.70
C LYS A 21 -28.99 6.18 -9.23
N GLY A 22 -29.53 5.12 -8.64
CA GLY A 22 -29.89 5.10 -7.21
C GLY A 22 -30.71 6.32 -6.77
N ASN A 23 -30.24 7.04 -5.74
CA ASN A 23 -30.95 8.17 -5.12
C ASN A 23 -30.71 9.53 -5.80
N GLN A 24 -30.01 9.59 -6.94
CA GLN A 24 -29.63 10.86 -7.57
C GLN A 24 -30.81 11.79 -7.83
N GLU A 25 -31.91 11.29 -8.39
CA GLU A 25 -33.10 12.10 -8.67
C GLU A 25 -33.71 12.69 -7.40
N ALA A 26 -33.84 11.89 -6.34
CA ALA A 26 -34.39 12.32 -5.06
C ALA A 26 -33.49 13.39 -4.41
N ILE A 27 -32.16 13.25 -4.46
CA ILE A 27 -31.17 14.21 -3.98
C ILE A 27 -31.36 15.55 -4.74
N ILE A 28 -31.40 15.49 -6.06
CA ILE A 28 -31.55 16.70 -6.91
C ILE A 28 -32.87 17.41 -6.61
N ARG A 29 -34.00 16.68 -6.51
CA ARG A 29 -35.28 17.26 -6.15
C ARG A 29 -35.28 17.93 -4.78
N ASN A 30 -34.62 17.31 -3.80
CA ASN A 30 -34.48 17.87 -2.46
C ASN A 30 -33.69 19.19 -2.48
N LEU A 31 -32.57 19.24 -3.25
CA LEU A 31 -31.77 20.45 -3.39
C LEU A 31 -32.55 21.58 -4.08
N LEU A 32 -33.26 21.27 -5.17
CA LEU A 32 -34.14 22.21 -5.87
C LEU A 32 -35.27 22.75 -4.98
N SER A 33 -35.68 22.00 -3.95
CA SER A 33 -36.67 22.45 -2.95
C SER A 33 -36.10 23.38 -1.87
N GLY A 34 -34.78 23.67 -1.93
CA GLY A 34 -34.10 24.58 -1.00
C GLY A 34 -33.77 24.02 0.36
N LYS A 35 -33.64 22.71 0.50
CA LYS A 35 -33.36 22.04 1.77
C LYS A 35 -31.91 21.60 1.88
N ASP A 36 -31.37 21.71 3.09
CA ASP A 36 -30.07 21.17 3.45
C ASP A 36 -30.10 19.63 3.42
N MET A 37 -28.99 18.99 3.01
CA MET A 37 -28.88 17.56 2.97
C MET A 37 -27.47 17.04 3.17
N PHE A 38 -27.40 15.84 3.70
CA PHE A 38 -26.19 15.02 3.79
C PHE A 38 -26.30 13.82 2.86
N VAL A 39 -25.30 13.65 1.98
CA VAL A 39 -25.27 12.59 0.97
C VAL A 39 -24.07 11.69 1.20
N LEU A 40 -24.34 10.45 1.53
CA LEU A 40 -23.35 9.39 1.65
C LEU A 40 -23.50 8.44 0.47
N MET A 41 -22.56 8.53 -0.47
CA MET A 41 -22.62 7.80 -1.73
C MET A 41 -21.23 7.30 -2.10
N PRO A 42 -21.04 5.99 -2.36
CA PRO A 42 -19.74 5.41 -2.64
C PRO A 42 -19.06 6.02 -3.87
N THR A 43 -17.75 5.80 -3.98
CA THR A 43 -16.98 6.19 -5.16
C THR A 43 -17.56 5.50 -6.41
N GLY A 44 -17.69 6.24 -7.52
CA GLY A 44 -18.35 5.74 -8.73
C GLY A 44 -19.88 5.84 -8.71
N GLY A 45 -20.50 6.24 -7.61
CA GLY A 45 -21.96 6.43 -7.50
C GLY A 45 -22.50 7.67 -8.23
N GLY A 46 -21.63 8.53 -8.79
CA GLY A 46 -22.02 9.74 -9.52
C GLY A 46 -22.40 10.91 -8.63
N LYS A 47 -21.68 11.11 -7.50
CA LYS A 47 -21.86 12.25 -6.57
C LYS A 47 -21.89 13.61 -7.26
N SER A 48 -20.99 13.85 -8.22
CA SER A 48 -20.86 15.13 -8.91
C SER A 48 -22.15 15.55 -9.62
N LEU A 49 -22.86 14.61 -10.22
CA LEU A 49 -24.13 14.89 -10.89
C LEU A 49 -25.18 15.48 -9.95
N CYS A 50 -25.15 15.10 -8.66
CA CYS A 50 -26.09 15.56 -7.65
C CYS A 50 -26.03 17.08 -7.38
N TYR A 51 -24.91 17.74 -7.70
CA TYR A 51 -24.78 19.19 -7.62
C TYR A 51 -24.58 19.85 -9.00
N GLN A 52 -24.03 19.14 -10.00
CA GLN A 52 -23.84 19.69 -11.33
C GLN A 52 -25.16 19.96 -12.05
N LEU A 53 -26.07 19.00 -12.09
CA LEU A 53 -27.35 19.19 -12.77
C LEU A 53 -28.22 20.28 -12.11
N PRO A 54 -28.39 20.33 -10.77
CA PRO A 54 -29.14 21.42 -10.14
C PRO A 54 -28.51 22.80 -10.38
N SER A 55 -27.19 22.93 -10.45
CA SER A 55 -26.55 24.23 -10.73
C SER A 55 -26.94 24.80 -12.06
N LEU A 56 -27.18 23.97 -13.07
CA LEU A 56 -27.66 24.40 -14.40
C LEU A 56 -29.14 24.80 -14.41
N LEU A 57 -29.92 24.27 -13.45
CA LEU A 57 -31.37 24.50 -13.36
C LEU A 57 -31.76 25.64 -12.42
N MET A 58 -30.89 25.97 -11.46
CA MET A 58 -31.13 27.03 -10.49
C MET A 58 -30.60 28.37 -10.98
N ASP A 59 -31.19 29.42 -10.46
CA ASP A 59 -30.73 30.79 -10.71
C ASP A 59 -29.61 31.17 -9.74
N GLY A 60 -28.53 31.76 -10.27
CA GLY A 60 -27.33 32.11 -9.52
C GLY A 60 -26.16 31.11 -9.79
N THR A 61 -25.13 31.24 -8.95
CA THR A 61 -23.90 30.41 -9.01
C THR A 61 -23.84 29.47 -7.84
N ALA A 62 -23.64 28.17 -8.08
CA ALA A 62 -23.37 27.18 -7.04
C ALA A 62 -21.89 27.23 -6.64
N ILE A 63 -21.62 27.21 -5.34
CA ILE A 63 -20.25 27.18 -4.80
C ILE A 63 -19.93 25.76 -4.39
N VAL A 64 -18.95 25.15 -5.05
CA VAL A 64 -18.47 23.78 -4.73
C VAL A 64 -17.14 23.87 -4.00
N ILE A 65 -17.14 23.52 -2.73
CA ILE A 65 -15.95 23.51 -1.88
C ILE A 65 -15.31 22.12 -2.00
N SER A 66 -14.10 22.05 -2.55
CA SER A 66 -13.38 20.80 -2.84
C SER A 66 -11.92 20.90 -2.39
N PRO A 67 -11.32 19.78 -1.87
CA PRO A 67 -10.00 19.86 -1.25
C PRO A 67 -8.83 19.84 -2.23
N LEU A 68 -9.06 19.52 -3.50
CA LEU A 68 -7.98 19.25 -4.46
C LEU A 68 -8.08 20.04 -5.76
N ILE A 69 -6.98 20.74 -6.06
CA ILE A 69 -6.84 21.56 -7.27
C ILE A 69 -7.00 20.73 -8.55
N ALA A 70 -6.38 19.55 -8.60
CA ALA A 70 -6.47 18.66 -9.77
C ALA A 70 -7.90 18.17 -10.02
N LEU A 71 -8.63 17.82 -8.95
CA LEU A 71 -10.03 17.40 -9.05
C LEU A 71 -10.91 18.55 -9.58
N MET A 72 -10.74 19.76 -9.05
CA MET A 72 -11.49 20.92 -9.51
C MET A 72 -11.30 21.16 -11.02
N LYS A 73 -10.04 21.09 -11.49
CA LYS A 73 -9.73 21.29 -12.91
C LYS A 73 -10.45 20.24 -13.77
N ASN A 74 -10.33 18.96 -13.41
CA ASN A 74 -10.99 17.86 -14.15
C ASN A 74 -12.52 18.05 -14.19
N GLN A 75 -13.13 18.47 -13.07
CA GLN A 75 -14.57 18.69 -12.99
C GLN A 75 -15.00 19.90 -13.83
N VAL A 76 -14.22 20.99 -13.83
CA VAL A 76 -14.49 22.17 -14.67
C VAL A 76 -14.35 21.82 -16.14
N ASP A 77 -13.30 21.10 -16.53
CA ASP A 77 -13.07 20.69 -17.92
C ASP A 77 -14.20 19.75 -18.39
N ALA A 78 -14.65 18.82 -17.54
CA ALA A 78 -15.79 17.95 -17.84
C ALA A 78 -17.07 18.77 -18.05
N MET A 79 -17.37 19.75 -17.17
CA MET A 79 -18.55 20.62 -17.31
C MET A 79 -18.52 21.46 -18.58
N ARG A 80 -17.37 21.99 -18.96
CA ARG A 80 -17.20 22.74 -20.20
C ARG A 80 -17.42 21.88 -21.45
N ASN A 81 -17.02 20.62 -21.40
CA ASN A 81 -17.26 19.67 -22.51
C ASN A 81 -18.74 19.35 -22.72
N PHE A 82 -19.59 19.52 -21.70
CA PHE A 82 -21.04 19.33 -21.80
C PHE A 82 -21.78 20.61 -22.19
N SER A 83 -21.11 21.76 -22.32
CA SER A 83 -21.70 23.06 -22.63
C SER A 83 -21.04 23.67 -23.84
N GLU A 84 -21.81 24.44 -24.59
CA GLU A 84 -21.32 25.30 -25.66
C GLU A 84 -20.73 26.66 -25.12
N GLU A 85 -20.90 26.92 -23.81
CA GLU A 85 -20.45 28.14 -23.14
C GLU A 85 -19.21 27.88 -22.28
N ASP A 86 -18.06 28.47 -22.63
CA ASP A 86 -16.78 28.30 -21.88
C ASP A 86 -16.83 28.86 -20.44
N GLY A 87 -17.72 29.80 -20.16
CA GLY A 87 -17.86 30.47 -18.85
C GLY A 87 -18.74 29.71 -17.83
N ILE A 88 -19.32 28.57 -18.18
CA ILE A 88 -20.34 27.91 -17.35
C ILE A 88 -19.78 27.37 -16.02
N ALA A 89 -18.52 26.94 -15.99
CA ALA A 89 -17.83 26.48 -14.80
C ALA A 89 -16.42 27.04 -14.69
N HIS A 90 -16.06 27.45 -13.49
CA HIS A 90 -14.76 28.00 -13.15
C HIS A 90 -14.24 27.39 -11.82
N PHE A 91 -12.95 27.63 -11.53
CA PHE A 91 -12.39 27.38 -10.21
C PHE A 91 -11.57 28.57 -9.72
N ILE A 92 -11.48 28.73 -8.40
CA ILE A 92 -10.58 29.68 -7.74
C ILE A 92 -9.69 28.91 -6.75
N ASN A 93 -8.38 28.96 -7.02
CA ASN A 93 -7.37 28.38 -6.15
C ASN A 93 -6.03 29.15 -6.27
N SER A 94 -5.01 28.72 -5.55
CA SER A 94 -3.70 29.38 -5.50
C SER A 94 -2.87 29.28 -6.79
N SER A 95 -3.29 28.49 -7.77
CA SER A 95 -2.56 28.32 -9.03
C SER A 95 -2.98 29.32 -10.11
N LEU A 96 -4.08 30.05 -9.92
CA LEU A 96 -4.56 31.04 -10.89
C LEU A 96 -3.73 32.32 -10.87
N THR A 97 -3.49 32.88 -12.05
CA THR A 97 -2.94 34.23 -12.19
C THR A 97 -3.99 35.25 -11.83
N LYS A 98 -3.56 36.49 -11.48
CA LYS A 98 -4.47 37.60 -11.17
C LYS A 98 -5.44 37.85 -12.31
N SER A 99 -4.93 37.94 -13.55
CA SER A 99 -5.76 38.16 -14.75
C SER A 99 -6.83 37.08 -14.95
N ALA A 100 -6.47 35.80 -14.72
CA ALA A 100 -7.42 34.68 -14.80
C ALA A 100 -8.49 34.80 -13.70
N THR A 101 -8.11 35.19 -12.49
CA THR A 101 -9.02 35.38 -11.37
C THR A 101 -10.00 36.53 -11.66
N ASP A 102 -9.52 37.64 -12.23
CA ASP A 102 -10.37 38.78 -12.61
C ASP A 102 -11.37 38.40 -13.71
N GLN A 103 -10.96 37.56 -14.67
CA GLN A 103 -11.87 37.03 -15.70
C GLN A 103 -12.97 36.16 -15.08
N VAL A 104 -12.59 35.25 -14.16
CA VAL A 104 -13.57 34.40 -13.42
C VAL A 104 -14.59 35.25 -12.68
N LYS A 105 -14.13 36.32 -11.96
CA LYS A 105 -15.01 37.24 -11.24
C LYS A 105 -15.95 38.00 -12.20
N ALA A 106 -15.46 38.37 -13.37
CA ALA A 106 -16.28 39.06 -14.40
C ALA A 106 -17.37 38.13 -14.96
N ASP A 107 -17.06 36.85 -15.26
CA ASP A 107 -18.02 35.89 -15.77
C ASP A 107 -19.11 35.56 -14.72
N ILE A 108 -18.75 35.49 -13.44
CA ILE A 108 -19.69 35.30 -12.33
C ILE A 108 -20.64 36.46 -12.24
N MET A 109 -20.12 37.70 -12.24
CA MET A 109 -20.94 38.91 -12.18
C MET A 109 -21.84 39.07 -13.41
N ALA A 110 -21.41 38.59 -14.56
CA ALA A 110 -22.22 38.55 -15.78
C ALA A 110 -23.30 37.44 -15.77
N GLY A 111 -23.37 36.63 -14.73
CA GLY A 111 -24.31 35.49 -14.59
C GLY A 111 -24.07 34.32 -15.52
N LYS A 112 -22.90 34.27 -16.17
CA LYS A 112 -22.52 33.14 -17.05
C LYS A 112 -22.16 31.90 -16.27
N THR A 113 -21.48 32.05 -15.11
CA THR A 113 -20.97 30.96 -14.30
C THR A 113 -22.05 30.31 -13.46
N LYS A 114 -22.32 29.05 -13.70
CA LYS A 114 -23.28 28.25 -12.93
C LYS A 114 -22.60 27.43 -11.79
N LEU A 115 -21.36 27.05 -11.99
CA LEU A 115 -20.54 26.34 -11.00
C LEU A 115 -19.23 27.08 -10.76
N LEU A 116 -18.93 27.32 -9.49
CA LEU A 116 -17.63 27.83 -9.04
C LEU A 116 -17.03 26.84 -8.04
N TYR A 117 -15.93 26.18 -8.42
CA TYR A 117 -15.15 25.35 -7.51
C TYR A 117 -14.14 26.20 -6.73
N VAL A 118 -14.10 26.06 -5.41
CA VAL A 118 -13.23 26.84 -4.54
C VAL A 118 -12.50 25.90 -3.57
N ALA A 119 -11.19 26.11 -3.45
CA ALA A 119 -10.42 25.44 -2.40
C ALA A 119 -10.75 26.06 -1.03
N PRO A 120 -10.83 25.27 0.06
CA PRO A 120 -11.12 25.80 1.41
C PRO A 120 -10.22 26.95 1.81
N GLU A 121 -8.91 26.85 1.52
CA GLU A 121 -7.90 27.88 1.81
C GLU A 121 -8.13 29.17 1.02
N SER A 122 -8.71 29.05 -0.18
CA SER A 122 -9.08 30.20 -1.00
C SER A 122 -10.39 30.83 -0.55
N LEU A 123 -11.33 30.01 -0.07
CA LEU A 123 -12.60 30.47 0.48
C LEU A 123 -12.40 31.32 1.75
N THR A 124 -11.35 31.02 2.54
CA THR A 124 -11.05 31.75 3.79
C THR A 124 -10.42 33.14 3.57
N LYS A 125 -10.03 33.50 2.34
CA LYS A 125 -9.44 34.80 2.04
C LYS A 125 -10.53 35.88 2.03
N GLU A 126 -10.32 36.95 2.80
CA GLU A 126 -11.27 38.05 2.96
C GLU A 126 -11.73 38.64 1.61
N GLU A 127 -10.79 38.83 0.68
CA GLU A 127 -11.09 39.32 -0.69
C GLU A 127 -12.13 38.42 -1.43
N ASN A 128 -12.04 37.12 -1.26
CA ASN A 128 -12.97 36.17 -1.90
C ASN A 128 -14.32 36.15 -1.19
N VAL A 129 -14.32 36.22 0.14
CA VAL A 129 -15.55 36.35 0.94
C VAL A 129 -16.31 37.62 0.58
N ASP A 130 -15.62 38.78 0.54
CA ASP A 130 -16.21 40.06 0.17
C ASP A 130 -16.78 40.03 -1.24
N PHE A 131 -16.07 39.45 -2.20
CA PHE A 131 -16.58 39.26 -3.54
C PHE A 131 -17.86 38.42 -3.56
N LEU A 132 -17.83 37.24 -2.90
CA LEU A 132 -18.96 36.32 -2.91
C LEU A 132 -20.22 36.83 -2.20
N ARG A 133 -20.11 37.80 -1.27
CA ARG A 133 -21.27 38.52 -0.67
C ARG A 133 -22.12 39.25 -1.71
N HIS A 134 -21.55 39.63 -2.85
CA HIS A 134 -22.24 40.31 -3.92
C HIS A 134 -22.77 39.37 -5.02
N VAL A 135 -22.51 38.08 -4.90
CA VAL A 135 -22.92 37.05 -5.86
C VAL A 135 -24.22 36.40 -5.41
N LYS A 136 -25.16 36.19 -6.33
CA LYS A 136 -26.35 35.38 -6.07
C LYS A 136 -25.96 33.91 -5.99
N ILE A 137 -25.89 33.38 -4.78
CA ILE A 137 -25.55 31.97 -4.54
C ILE A 137 -26.81 31.12 -4.67
N SER A 138 -26.75 30.06 -5.52
CA SER A 138 -27.85 29.09 -5.65
C SER A 138 -27.83 28.06 -4.52
N PHE A 139 -26.68 27.49 -4.20
CA PHE A 139 -26.43 26.60 -3.09
C PHE A 139 -24.92 26.41 -2.84
N TYR A 140 -24.56 25.79 -1.72
CA TYR A 140 -23.21 25.37 -1.41
C TYR A 140 -23.14 23.85 -1.48
N ALA A 141 -22.12 23.31 -2.17
CA ALA A 141 -21.78 21.90 -2.14
C ALA A 141 -20.45 21.71 -1.42
N VAL A 142 -20.45 20.96 -0.33
CA VAL A 142 -19.23 20.59 0.41
C VAL A 142 -18.85 19.18 -0.03
N ASP A 143 -17.94 19.11 -1.00
CA ASP A 143 -17.43 17.84 -1.52
C ASP A 143 -16.34 17.30 -0.60
N GLU A 144 -16.18 15.97 -0.57
CA GLU A 144 -15.31 15.25 0.36
C GLU A 144 -15.48 15.72 1.83
N ALA A 145 -16.74 15.86 2.25
CA ALA A 145 -17.11 16.44 3.54
C ALA A 145 -16.47 15.70 4.75
N HIS A 146 -15.98 14.46 4.57
CA HIS A 146 -15.22 13.75 5.59
C HIS A 146 -13.95 14.48 6.04
N CYS A 147 -13.40 15.39 5.21
CA CYS A 147 -12.26 16.22 5.57
C CYS A 147 -12.51 17.15 6.77
N ILE A 148 -13.77 17.35 7.18
CA ILE A 148 -14.13 18.19 8.34
C ILE A 148 -13.82 17.48 9.68
N SER A 149 -13.75 16.15 9.66
CA SER A 149 -13.64 15.32 10.86
C SER A 149 -12.21 14.89 11.15
N GLU A 150 -11.76 15.06 12.38
CA GLU A 150 -10.48 14.52 12.88
C GLU A 150 -10.44 12.98 12.85
N TRP A 151 -11.60 12.35 12.85
CA TRP A 151 -11.76 10.90 12.73
C TRP A 151 -11.81 10.43 11.28
N GLY A 152 -11.81 11.37 10.33
CA GLY A 152 -11.69 11.06 8.90
C GLY A 152 -10.24 10.80 8.51
N HIS A 153 -10.04 10.01 7.47
CA HIS A 153 -8.71 9.63 6.99
C HIS A 153 -7.91 10.78 6.34
N ASP A 154 -8.55 11.91 5.98
CA ASP A 154 -7.95 13.10 5.39
C ASP A 154 -8.48 14.37 6.07
N PHE A 155 -8.22 14.52 7.36
CA PHE A 155 -8.64 15.71 8.11
C PHE A 155 -7.95 16.98 7.60
N ARG A 156 -8.76 18.03 7.39
CA ARG A 156 -8.30 19.35 6.99
C ARG A 156 -8.92 20.44 7.86
N PRO A 157 -8.13 21.12 8.70
CA PRO A 157 -8.64 22.14 9.63
C PRO A 157 -9.46 23.25 8.96
N GLU A 158 -9.15 23.59 7.71
CA GLU A 158 -9.83 24.63 6.92
C GLU A 158 -11.31 24.30 6.69
N TYR A 159 -11.66 22.98 6.63
CA TYR A 159 -13.04 22.55 6.47
C TYR A 159 -13.94 22.92 7.66
N ARG A 160 -13.39 23.06 8.86
CA ARG A 160 -14.15 23.50 10.06
C ARG A 160 -14.56 24.99 9.99
N ARG A 161 -13.91 25.77 9.12
CA ARG A 161 -14.23 27.17 8.89
C ARG A 161 -15.33 27.38 7.86
N ILE A 162 -15.77 26.36 7.13
CA ILE A 162 -16.73 26.46 6.03
C ILE A 162 -18.07 27.03 6.52
N ARG A 163 -18.64 26.50 7.60
CA ARG A 163 -19.97 26.97 8.08
C ARG A 163 -19.98 28.44 8.53
N PRO A 164 -19.02 28.92 9.33
CA PRO A 164 -18.89 30.35 9.61
C PRO A 164 -18.82 31.21 8.36
N ILE A 165 -18.03 30.80 7.37
CA ILE A 165 -17.85 31.57 6.11
C ILE A 165 -19.13 31.57 5.26
N ILE A 166 -19.83 30.45 5.15
CA ILE A 166 -21.14 30.39 4.48
C ILE A 166 -22.14 31.38 5.12
N ASN A 167 -22.18 31.44 6.46
CA ASN A 167 -23.05 32.36 7.18
C ASN A 167 -22.68 33.83 6.92
N GLU A 168 -21.43 34.13 6.65
CA GLU A 168 -20.90 35.45 6.37
C GLU A 168 -21.17 35.87 4.91
N ILE A 169 -21.02 34.95 3.93
CA ILE A 169 -21.32 35.21 2.52
C ILE A 169 -22.83 35.36 2.31
N GLY A 170 -23.64 34.44 2.79
CA GLY A 170 -25.10 34.49 2.64
C GLY A 170 -25.72 33.10 2.74
N LYS A 171 -26.94 33.04 3.25
CA LYS A 171 -27.70 31.79 3.42
C LYS A 171 -28.17 31.25 2.07
N ALA A 172 -27.81 29.99 1.80
CA ALA A 172 -28.31 29.16 0.70
C ALA A 172 -28.32 27.69 1.14
N PRO A 173 -29.04 26.79 0.46
CA PRO A 173 -29.03 25.38 0.77
C PRO A 173 -27.62 24.79 0.77
N VAL A 174 -27.36 23.84 1.65
CA VAL A 174 -26.07 23.15 1.75
C VAL A 174 -26.26 21.68 1.44
N ILE A 175 -25.51 21.15 0.49
CA ILE A 175 -25.35 19.72 0.23
C ILE A 175 -23.95 19.29 0.64
N ALA A 176 -23.83 18.43 1.65
CA ALA A 176 -22.57 17.83 2.05
C ALA A 176 -22.48 16.41 1.49
N LEU A 177 -21.41 16.14 0.73
CA LEU A 177 -21.23 14.85 0.05
C LEU A 177 -19.91 14.20 0.48
N THR A 178 -19.95 12.89 0.68
CA THR A 178 -18.75 12.09 0.87
C THR A 178 -18.96 10.64 0.39
N ALA A 179 -17.85 9.98 0.04
CA ALA A 179 -17.85 8.56 -0.29
C ALA A 179 -17.64 7.67 0.94
N THR A 180 -17.01 8.20 1.98
CA THR A 180 -16.55 7.45 3.14
C THR A 180 -16.88 8.23 4.40
N ALA A 181 -17.78 7.71 5.21
CA ALA A 181 -18.04 8.22 6.55
C ALA A 181 -18.58 7.11 7.43
N THR A 182 -17.86 6.84 8.51
CA THR A 182 -18.38 6.03 9.61
C THR A 182 -19.51 6.80 10.33
N PRO A 183 -20.32 6.15 11.16
CA PRO A 183 -21.36 6.86 11.93
C PRO A 183 -20.83 8.07 12.72
N LYS A 184 -19.61 7.96 13.27
CA LYS A 184 -18.95 9.06 14.00
C LYS A 184 -18.56 10.21 13.08
N VAL A 185 -17.91 9.91 11.96
CA VAL A 185 -17.51 10.93 10.95
C VAL A 185 -18.75 11.66 10.43
N LYS A 186 -19.84 10.92 10.15
CA LYS A 186 -21.12 11.51 9.75
C LYS A 186 -21.64 12.52 10.77
N MET A 187 -21.70 12.11 12.04
CA MET A 187 -22.19 12.99 13.13
C MET A 187 -21.32 14.25 13.26
N ASP A 188 -20.01 14.11 13.15
CA ASP A 188 -19.06 15.22 13.22
C ASP A 188 -19.26 16.20 12.04
N ILE A 189 -19.47 15.68 10.82
CA ILE A 189 -19.79 16.49 9.64
C ILE A 189 -21.07 17.30 9.87
N GLN A 190 -22.16 16.63 10.26
CA GLN A 190 -23.46 17.27 10.48
C GLN A 190 -23.39 18.34 11.57
N LYS A 191 -22.67 18.08 12.66
CA LYS A 191 -22.47 19.03 13.76
C LYS A 191 -21.68 20.26 13.32
N ASN A 192 -20.54 20.08 12.65
CA ASN A 192 -19.67 21.18 12.24
C ASN A 192 -20.31 22.04 11.12
N LEU A 193 -21.11 21.44 10.26
CA LEU A 193 -21.84 22.17 9.23
C LEU A 193 -23.21 22.72 9.74
N GLY A 194 -23.58 22.44 11.00
CA GLY A 194 -24.86 22.86 11.55
C GLY A 194 -26.07 22.25 10.82
N MET A 195 -25.98 20.97 10.44
CA MET A 195 -26.91 20.25 9.57
C MET A 195 -27.53 19.02 10.28
N MET A 196 -27.75 19.11 11.60
CA MET A 196 -28.29 17.98 12.37
C MET A 196 -29.69 17.54 11.91
N ASP A 197 -30.50 18.49 11.41
CA ASP A 197 -31.87 18.23 10.90
C ASP A 197 -31.92 18.06 9.37
N ALA A 198 -30.76 17.97 8.71
CA ALA A 198 -30.69 17.86 7.26
C ALA A 198 -31.22 16.50 6.77
N THR A 199 -31.84 16.48 5.59
CA THR A 199 -32.28 15.24 4.96
C THR A 199 -31.07 14.36 4.64
N GLU A 200 -31.08 13.12 5.07
CA GLU A 200 -30.01 12.16 4.81
C GLU A 200 -30.35 11.26 3.63
N PHE A 201 -29.42 11.18 2.67
CA PHE A 201 -29.44 10.21 1.59
C PHE A 201 -28.26 9.28 1.72
N ARG A 202 -28.53 8.00 1.85
CA ARG A 202 -27.51 6.97 1.98
C ARG A 202 -27.64 5.95 0.86
N SER A 203 -26.53 5.73 0.14
CA SER A 203 -26.39 4.59 -0.76
C SER A 203 -25.59 3.50 -0.06
N SER A 204 -25.82 2.24 -0.43
CA SER A 204 -25.05 1.12 0.11
C SER A 204 -23.57 1.24 -0.25
N PHE A 205 -22.71 0.88 0.71
CA PHE A 205 -21.28 0.71 0.52
C PHE A 205 -20.92 -0.60 -0.22
N ASN A 206 -21.89 -1.47 -0.42
CA ASN A 206 -21.65 -2.74 -1.07
C ASN A 206 -21.26 -2.57 -2.53
N ARG A 207 -20.12 -3.14 -2.90
CA ARG A 207 -19.58 -3.21 -4.26
C ARG A 207 -19.50 -4.68 -4.67
N PRO A 208 -20.61 -5.30 -5.11
CA PRO A 208 -20.66 -6.74 -5.38
C PRO A 208 -19.70 -7.17 -6.50
N ASN A 209 -19.35 -6.27 -7.40
CA ASN A 209 -18.40 -6.50 -8.50
C ASN A 209 -16.93 -6.51 -8.09
N LEU A 210 -16.60 -6.21 -6.82
CA LEU A 210 -15.22 -6.23 -6.33
C LEU A 210 -14.94 -7.53 -5.58
N TYR A 211 -13.86 -8.19 -5.95
CA TYR A 211 -13.26 -9.29 -5.21
C TYR A 211 -12.25 -8.74 -4.21
N TYR A 212 -12.27 -9.22 -2.96
CA TYR A 212 -11.35 -8.81 -1.91
C TYR A 212 -10.51 -9.98 -1.44
N GLU A 213 -9.20 -9.77 -1.33
CA GLU A 213 -8.24 -10.78 -0.88
C GLU A 213 -7.14 -10.15 -0.03
N VAL A 214 -6.74 -10.83 1.05
CA VAL A 214 -5.57 -10.48 1.86
C VAL A 214 -4.59 -11.64 1.80
N ARG A 215 -3.34 -11.34 1.44
CA ARG A 215 -2.22 -12.29 1.32
C ARG A 215 -1.14 -11.96 2.34
N ALA A 216 -0.44 -12.97 2.83
CA ALA A 216 0.77 -12.78 3.60
C ALA A 216 1.82 -12.00 2.78
N LYS A 217 2.49 -11.04 3.41
CA LYS A 217 3.58 -10.28 2.80
C LYS A 217 4.89 -11.00 3.03
N THR A 218 5.29 -11.84 2.08
CA THR A 218 6.53 -12.60 2.09
C THR A 218 7.62 -11.93 1.28
N ALA A 219 8.84 -12.47 1.28
CA ALA A 219 9.92 -12.03 0.41
C ALA A 219 9.61 -12.17 -1.11
N ASN A 220 8.56 -12.90 -1.46
CA ASN A 220 8.16 -13.14 -2.85
C ASN A 220 7.06 -12.19 -3.38
N VAL A 221 6.66 -11.16 -2.62
CA VAL A 221 5.58 -10.23 -3.02
C VAL A 221 5.76 -9.66 -4.42
N ASP A 222 6.98 -9.24 -4.77
CA ASP A 222 7.26 -8.68 -6.11
C ASP A 222 7.00 -9.71 -7.22
N LYS A 223 7.34 -10.98 -6.97
CA LYS A 223 7.06 -12.10 -7.91
C LYS A 223 5.57 -12.37 -8.03
N ASP A 224 4.85 -12.37 -6.91
CA ASP A 224 3.41 -12.61 -6.90
C ASP A 224 2.64 -11.52 -7.64
N ILE A 225 3.07 -10.26 -7.48
CA ILE A 225 2.50 -9.12 -8.22
C ILE A 225 2.75 -9.28 -9.72
N ILE A 226 3.98 -9.60 -10.14
CA ILE A 226 4.31 -9.79 -11.56
C ILE A 226 3.51 -10.94 -12.15
N LYS A 227 3.45 -12.07 -11.45
CA LYS A 227 2.63 -13.23 -11.87
C LYS A 227 1.17 -12.84 -12.06
N PHE A 228 0.62 -12.12 -11.08
CA PHE A 228 -0.77 -11.65 -11.13
C PHE A 228 -1.02 -10.73 -12.33
N ILE A 229 -0.13 -9.74 -12.58
CA ILE A 229 -0.28 -8.81 -13.71
C ILE A 229 -0.17 -9.55 -15.05
N LYS A 230 0.78 -10.49 -15.20
CA LYS A 230 0.91 -11.29 -16.41
C LYS A 230 -0.34 -12.16 -16.68
N GLN A 231 -0.97 -12.70 -15.65
CA GLN A 231 -2.26 -13.42 -15.77
C GLN A 231 -3.43 -12.49 -16.13
N ASN A 232 -3.26 -11.18 -15.92
CA ASN A 232 -4.22 -10.13 -16.23
C ASN A 232 -3.69 -9.16 -17.30
N GLU A 233 -2.91 -9.64 -18.25
CA GLU A 233 -2.32 -8.83 -19.31
C GLU A 233 -3.38 -7.99 -20.06
N GLY A 234 -3.02 -6.74 -20.37
CA GLY A 234 -3.90 -5.77 -21.03
C GLY A 234 -5.00 -5.18 -20.12
N LYS A 235 -5.01 -5.50 -18.82
CA LYS A 235 -5.94 -4.90 -17.85
C LYS A 235 -5.28 -3.75 -17.10
N SER A 236 -6.00 -2.64 -16.94
CA SER A 236 -5.52 -1.49 -16.17
C SER A 236 -5.54 -1.76 -14.68
N GLY A 237 -4.46 -1.38 -13.98
CA GLY A 237 -4.34 -1.57 -12.54
C GLY A 237 -3.56 -0.49 -11.80
N ILE A 238 -3.80 -0.42 -10.49
CA ILE A 238 -3.13 0.50 -9.57
C ILE A 238 -2.45 -0.31 -8.47
N ILE A 239 -1.20 0.02 -8.15
CA ILE A 239 -0.46 -0.59 -7.04
C ILE A 239 -0.08 0.51 -6.05
N TYR A 240 -0.55 0.39 -4.81
CA TYR A 240 -0.26 1.32 -3.74
C TYR A 240 0.90 0.85 -2.88
N CYS A 241 1.91 1.72 -2.71
CA CYS A 241 3.05 1.52 -1.82
C CYS A 241 3.14 2.65 -0.79
N LEU A 242 3.66 2.33 0.40
CA LEU A 242 3.78 3.30 1.48
C LEU A 242 4.88 4.34 1.22
N SER A 243 5.98 3.96 0.59
CA SER A 243 7.15 4.83 0.38
C SER A 243 7.39 5.16 -1.09
N ARG A 244 7.91 6.38 -1.35
CA ARG A 244 8.33 6.83 -2.69
C ARG A 244 9.40 5.92 -3.28
N LYS A 245 10.36 5.50 -2.45
CA LYS A 245 11.44 4.60 -2.84
C LYS A 245 10.89 3.27 -3.38
N LYS A 246 9.93 2.65 -2.66
CA LYS A 246 9.33 1.39 -3.11
C LYS A 246 8.51 1.55 -4.38
N VAL A 247 7.85 2.69 -4.58
CA VAL A 247 7.15 3.02 -5.83
C VAL A 247 8.12 3.01 -7.02
N GLU A 248 9.27 3.66 -6.89
CA GLU A 248 10.30 3.71 -7.94
C GLU A 248 10.89 2.32 -8.20
N GLU A 249 11.32 1.61 -7.14
CA GLU A 249 11.88 0.26 -7.22
C GLU A 249 10.93 -0.74 -7.89
N LEU A 250 9.68 -0.77 -7.45
CA LEU A 250 8.69 -1.70 -8.01
C LEU A 250 8.36 -1.35 -9.47
N THR A 251 8.30 -0.06 -9.82
CA THR A 251 8.10 0.36 -11.21
C THR A 251 9.23 -0.14 -12.10
N GLU A 252 10.49 -0.02 -11.67
CA GLU A 252 11.65 -0.52 -12.41
C GLU A 252 11.58 -2.05 -12.59
N ILE A 253 11.21 -2.78 -11.54
CA ILE A 253 11.03 -4.23 -11.58
C ILE A 253 9.94 -4.61 -12.60
N LEU A 254 8.79 -3.92 -12.60
CA LEU A 254 7.70 -4.18 -13.54
C LEU A 254 8.14 -3.92 -14.99
N LEU A 255 8.84 -2.81 -15.25
CA LEU A 255 9.37 -2.48 -16.57
C LEU A 255 10.37 -3.53 -17.07
N ALA A 256 11.28 -3.98 -16.18
CA ALA A 256 12.24 -5.04 -16.49
C ALA A 256 11.57 -6.38 -16.87
N ASN A 257 10.34 -6.61 -16.39
CA ASN A 257 9.53 -7.79 -16.70
C ASN A 257 8.56 -7.57 -17.88
N GLY A 258 8.72 -6.49 -18.65
CA GLY A 258 7.93 -6.19 -19.83
C GLY A 258 6.53 -5.62 -19.54
N ILE A 259 6.24 -5.24 -18.30
CA ILE A 259 4.97 -4.64 -17.91
C ILE A 259 5.05 -3.13 -18.12
N LYS A 260 4.10 -2.55 -18.86
CA LYS A 260 4.02 -1.10 -19.08
C LYS A 260 3.56 -0.39 -17.82
N ALA A 261 4.49 0.08 -17.01
CA ALA A 261 4.22 0.73 -15.73
C ALA A 261 4.84 2.13 -15.64
N ARG A 262 4.26 3.00 -14.81
CA ARG A 262 4.79 4.31 -14.44
C ARG A 262 4.64 4.55 -12.95
N ALA A 263 5.59 5.29 -12.38
CA ALA A 263 5.58 5.73 -11.00
C ALA A 263 4.73 7.00 -10.80
N TYR A 264 4.10 7.14 -9.64
CA TYR A 264 3.38 8.36 -9.25
C TYR A 264 3.49 8.63 -7.75
N HIS A 265 4.16 9.73 -7.38
CA HIS A 265 4.24 10.18 -5.98
C HIS A 265 4.49 11.68 -5.87
N ALA A 266 4.23 12.25 -4.70
CA ALA A 266 4.33 13.69 -4.45
C ALA A 266 5.76 14.27 -4.58
N GLY A 267 6.81 13.42 -4.58
CA GLY A 267 8.20 13.86 -4.79
C GLY A 267 8.58 14.12 -6.24
N MET A 268 7.72 13.76 -7.20
CA MET A 268 7.94 14.02 -8.63
C MET A 268 7.53 15.46 -8.97
N ASP A 269 8.13 16.04 -10.00
CA ASP A 269 7.69 17.31 -10.54
C ASP A 269 6.27 17.24 -11.16
N SER A 270 5.60 18.36 -11.26
CA SER A 270 4.21 18.42 -11.71
C SER A 270 4.02 17.95 -13.15
N ALA A 271 5.00 18.23 -14.04
CA ALA A 271 4.91 17.85 -15.45
C ALA A 271 4.99 16.33 -15.61
N THR A 272 5.96 15.69 -14.95
CA THR A 272 6.11 14.23 -14.94
C THR A 272 4.88 13.55 -14.31
N ARG A 273 4.35 14.05 -13.19
CA ARG A 273 3.14 13.51 -12.57
C ARG A 273 1.94 13.56 -13.51
N ASN A 274 1.71 14.72 -14.13
CA ASN A 274 0.59 14.89 -15.08
C ASN A 274 0.78 13.98 -16.30
N GLY A 275 1.99 13.91 -16.86
CA GLY A 275 2.29 13.02 -17.98
C GLY A 275 2.09 11.53 -17.67
N ASN A 276 2.47 11.08 -16.47
CA ASN A 276 2.25 9.68 -16.04
C ASN A 276 0.77 9.39 -15.80
N GLN A 277 0.03 10.34 -15.24
CA GLN A 277 -1.43 10.24 -15.09
C GLN A 277 -2.14 10.19 -16.44
N ASP A 278 -1.78 11.08 -17.35
CA ASP A 278 -2.36 11.12 -18.70
C ASP A 278 -2.08 9.84 -19.47
N ALA A 279 -0.86 9.28 -19.37
CA ALA A 279 -0.50 8.01 -19.97
C ALA A 279 -1.37 6.85 -19.45
N PHE A 280 -1.69 6.84 -18.15
CA PHE A 280 -2.60 5.86 -17.57
C PHE A 280 -4.05 6.03 -18.04
N LEU A 281 -4.53 7.28 -18.11
CA LEU A 281 -5.89 7.58 -18.58
C LEU A 281 -6.07 7.28 -20.06
N LYS A 282 -5.03 7.46 -20.89
CA LYS A 282 -5.03 7.21 -22.34
C LYS A 282 -4.68 5.79 -22.73
N GLU A 283 -4.45 4.91 -21.74
CA GLU A 283 -4.09 3.50 -21.96
C GLU A 283 -2.73 3.28 -22.65
N ASP A 284 -1.85 4.29 -22.58
CA ASP A 284 -0.44 4.14 -23.02
C ASP A 284 0.36 3.22 -22.07
N ILE A 285 -0.11 3.09 -20.83
CA ILE A 285 0.41 2.17 -19.81
C ILE A 285 -0.74 1.39 -19.15
N ASP A 286 -0.42 0.18 -18.71
CA ASP A 286 -1.39 -0.72 -18.07
C ASP A 286 -1.43 -0.53 -16.55
N VAL A 287 -0.29 -0.20 -15.93
CA VAL A 287 -0.14 -0.16 -14.48
C VAL A 287 0.46 1.16 -14.00
N ILE A 288 -0.13 1.71 -12.95
CA ILE A 288 0.47 2.80 -12.21
C ILE A 288 0.86 2.32 -10.81
N VAL A 289 2.12 2.54 -10.43
CA VAL A 289 2.63 2.27 -9.08
C VAL A 289 2.70 3.59 -8.34
N ALA A 290 2.02 3.70 -7.21
CA ALA A 290 1.82 4.99 -6.59
C ALA A 290 1.86 4.95 -5.06
N THR A 291 2.13 6.12 -4.45
CA THR A 291 1.72 6.38 -3.07
C THR A 291 0.26 6.85 -3.05
N ILE A 292 -0.28 7.08 -1.84
CA ILE A 292 -1.63 7.67 -1.66
C ILE A 292 -1.82 9.01 -2.39
N ALA A 293 -0.73 9.63 -2.89
CA ALA A 293 -0.80 10.83 -3.73
C ALA A 293 -1.54 10.59 -5.06
N PHE A 294 -1.56 9.36 -5.58
CA PHE A 294 -2.41 8.93 -6.69
C PHE A 294 -3.79 8.59 -6.15
N GLY A 295 -4.51 9.61 -5.78
CA GLY A 295 -5.72 9.46 -4.99
C GLY A 295 -6.92 10.18 -5.58
N MET A 296 -7.51 11.07 -4.80
CA MET A 296 -8.72 11.81 -5.16
C MET A 296 -8.56 12.51 -6.50
N GLY A 297 -9.59 12.42 -7.36
CA GLY A 297 -9.60 13.08 -8.69
C GLY A 297 -9.21 12.20 -9.88
N ILE A 298 -8.81 10.96 -9.67
CA ILE A 298 -8.58 10.00 -10.74
C ILE A 298 -9.90 9.32 -11.11
N ASP A 299 -10.36 9.52 -12.33
CA ASP A 299 -11.62 8.96 -12.83
C ASP A 299 -11.40 8.12 -14.08
N LYS A 300 -10.73 6.98 -13.91
CA LYS A 300 -10.63 5.91 -14.91
C LYS A 300 -11.67 4.83 -14.55
N PRO A 301 -12.69 4.58 -15.38
CA PRO A 301 -13.80 3.69 -15.01
C PRO A 301 -13.43 2.21 -15.05
N ASP A 302 -12.49 1.83 -15.87
CA ASP A 302 -12.14 0.47 -16.26
C ASP A 302 -10.88 -0.08 -15.57
N VAL A 303 -10.54 0.41 -14.39
CA VAL A 303 -9.49 -0.18 -13.56
C VAL A 303 -9.95 -1.58 -13.12
N ARG A 304 -9.15 -2.61 -13.41
CA ARG A 304 -9.52 -4.02 -13.16
C ARG A 304 -8.88 -4.59 -11.90
N PHE A 305 -7.81 -4.00 -11.41
CA PHE A 305 -7.24 -4.41 -10.13
C PHE A 305 -6.64 -3.25 -9.36
N VAL A 306 -6.71 -3.36 -8.04
CA VAL A 306 -6.03 -2.50 -7.08
C VAL A 306 -5.25 -3.39 -6.12
N ILE A 307 -3.94 -3.20 -6.07
CA ILE A 307 -3.04 -3.95 -5.20
C ILE A 307 -2.48 -3.01 -4.14
N HIS A 308 -2.58 -3.40 -2.88
CA HIS A 308 -1.87 -2.78 -1.78
C HIS A 308 -0.61 -3.58 -1.47
N TYR A 309 0.55 -3.04 -1.87
CA TYR A 309 1.85 -3.60 -1.52
C TYR A 309 2.11 -3.51 -0.02
N ASP A 310 1.69 -2.40 0.58
CA ASP A 310 1.72 -2.13 2.00
C ASP A 310 0.29 -1.89 2.50
N VAL A 311 0.02 -2.26 3.74
CA VAL A 311 -1.27 -2.06 4.37
C VAL A 311 -1.64 -0.56 4.43
N PRO A 312 -2.86 -0.15 4.07
CA PRO A 312 -3.28 1.24 4.20
C PRO A 312 -3.43 1.65 5.67
N LYS A 313 -3.43 2.97 5.91
CA LYS A 313 -3.49 3.55 7.26
C LYS A 313 -4.86 3.40 7.94
N SER A 314 -5.90 3.19 7.15
CA SER A 314 -7.28 3.07 7.64
C SER A 314 -8.15 2.31 6.65
N LEU A 315 -9.26 1.77 7.11
CA LEU A 315 -10.25 1.11 6.25
C LEU A 315 -11.01 2.08 5.36
N GLU A 316 -11.15 3.35 5.74
CA GLU A 316 -11.70 4.39 4.86
C GLU A 316 -10.79 4.62 3.65
N GLY A 317 -9.49 4.78 3.89
CA GLY A 317 -8.49 4.90 2.82
C GLY A 317 -8.51 3.66 1.92
N TYR A 318 -8.50 2.48 2.52
CA TYR A 318 -8.62 1.21 1.82
C TYR A 318 -9.85 1.14 0.91
N TYR A 319 -11.02 1.47 1.46
CA TYR A 319 -12.28 1.48 0.71
C TYR A 319 -12.27 2.50 -0.44
N GLN A 320 -11.70 3.67 -0.21
CA GLN A 320 -11.58 4.72 -1.23
C GLN A 320 -10.62 4.31 -2.35
N GLU A 321 -9.51 3.66 -2.01
CA GLU A 321 -8.48 3.19 -2.95
C GLU A 321 -8.98 1.98 -3.75
N THR A 322 -9.53 0.98 -3.10
CA THR A 322 -10.14 -0.20 -3.76
C THR A 322 -11.38 0.18 -4.58
N GLY A 323 -12.12 1.21 -4.15
CA GLY A 323 -13.28 1.75 -4.86
C GLY A 323 -12.97 2.36 -6.24
N ARG A 324 -11.68 2.47 -6.62
CA ARG A 324 -11.26 2.85 -7.98
C ARG A 324 -11.45 1.73 -8.98
N ALA A 325 -11.42 0.48 -8.53
CA ALA A 325 -11.66 -0.65 -9.39
C ALA A 325 -13.15 -0.76 -9.81
N GLY A 326 -13.40 -1.16 -11.03
CA GLY A 326 -14.73 -1.49 -11.55
C GLY A 326 -15.78 -0.40 -11.41
N ARG A 327 -15.46 0.86 -11.64
CA ARG A 327 -16.43 1.98 -11.57
C ARG A 327 -17.50 1.91 -12.68
N ASP A 328 -17.18 1.27 -13.77
CA ASP A 328 -18.06 0.97 -14.88
C ASP A 328 -19.05 -0.18 -14.59
N GLY A 329 -18.94 -0.82 -13.42
CA GLY A 329 -19.71 -2.00 -13.03
C GLY A 329 -19.07 -3.32 -13.44
N GLY A 330 -17.96 -3.29 -14.16
CA GLY A 330 -17.14 -4.47 -14.47
C GLY A 330 -16.46 -5.03 -13.24
N GLU A 331 -15.99 -6.28 -13.32
CA GLU A 331 -15.28 -6.96 -12.24
C GLU A 331 -13.97 -6.23 -11.89
N GLY A 332 -13.66 -6.17 -10.60
CA GLY A 332 -12.42 -5.62 -10.06
C GLY A 332 -11.83 -6.52 -8.97
N GLN A 333 -10.50 -6.64 -8.96
CA GLN A 333 -9.78 -7.43 -7.96
C GLN A 333 -9.01 -6.51 -7.03
N CYS A 334 -9.22 -6.68 -5.71
CA CYS A 334 -8.59 -5.89 -4.67
C CYS A 334 -7.74 -6.83 -3.80
N ILE A 335 -6.42 -6.74 -3.95
CA ILE A 335 -5.46 -7.61 -3.26
C ILE A 335 -4.63 -6.76 -2.30
N THR A 336 -4.51 -7.21 -1.05
CA THR A 336 -3.70 -6.55 -0.03
C THR A 336 -2.66 -7.50 0.51
N PHE A 337 -1.40 -7.10 0.49
CA PHE A 337 -0.33 -7.81 1.18
C PHE A 337 -0.21 -7.27 2.60
N TYR A 338 -0.21 -8.17 3.57
CA TYR A 338 -0.23 -7.86 5.00
C TYR A 338 0.96 -8.45 5.74
N SER A 339 1.59 -7.63 6.58
CA SER A 339 2.54 -8.08 7.61
C SER A 339 2.46 -7.17 8.84
N ASN A 340 2.74 -7.70 10.02
CA ASN A 340 2.82 -6.93 11.27
C ASN A 340 3.91 -5.86 11.22
N LYS A 341 4.99 -6.08 10.46
CA LYS A 341 6.06 -5.09 10.25
C LYS A 341 5.55 -3.81 9.59
N ASP A 342 4.54 -3.90 8.72
CA ASP A 342 3.96 -2.71 8.09
C ASP A 342 3.18 -1.86 9.08
N LEU A 343 2.47 -2.48 10.03
CA LEU A 343 1.78 -1.76 11.11
C LEU A 343 2.79 -1.00 11.98
N GLN A 344 3.88 -1.64 12.38
CA GLN A 344 4.95 -1.01 13.16
C GLN A 344 5.59 0.18 12.42
N LYS A 345 5.77 0.08 11.09
CA LYS A 345 6.24 1.21 10.27
C LYS A 345 5.25 2.36 10.28
N LEU A 346 3.96 2.06 10.14
CA LEU A 346 2.89 3.06 10.17
C LEU A 346 2.77 3.74 11.54
N GLU A 347 2.93 3.00 12.63
CA GLU A 347 2.98 3.56 13.99
C GLU A 347 4.17 4.52 14.18
N LYS A 348 5.34 4.18 13.65
CA LYS A 348 6.51 5.07 13.68
C LYS A 348 6.26 6.41 12.96
N PHE A 349 5.48 6.42 11.89
CA PHE A 349 5.11 7.69 11.21
C PHE A 349 4.16 8.58 12.01
N MET A 350 3.54 8.06 13.06
CA MET A 350 2.69 8.85 13.96
C MET A 350 3.50 9.46 15.13
N GLN A 351 4.72 9.00 15.38
CA GLN A 351 5.58 9.54 16.41
C GLN A 351 5.86 11.03 16.14
N GLY A 352 5.77 11.85 17.17
CA GLY A 352 5.95 13.31 17.08
C GLY A 352 4.69 14.12 16.73
N LYS A 353 3.55 13.44 16.43
CA LYS A 353 2.25 14.10 16.31
C LYS A 353 1.63 14.37 17.68
N PRO A 354 0.60 15.25 17.76
CA PRO A 354 -0.20 15.41 18.99
C PRO A 354 -0.74 14.07 19.49
N ILE A 355 -0.81 13.91 20.81
CA ILE A 355 -1.24 12.64 21.46
C ILE A 355 -2.62 12.19 20.95
N SER A 356 -3.56 13.12 20.79
CA SER A 356 -4.89 12.83 20.24
C SER A 356 -4.84 12.25 18.83
N GLU A 357 -3.98 12.77 17.96
CA GLU A 357 -3.82 12.25 16.60
C GLU A 357 -3.14 10.87 16.59
N GLN A 358 -2.19 10.63 17.52
CA GLN A 358 -1.57 9.31 17.66
C GLN A 358 -2.60 8.26 18.11
N GLU A 359 -3.47 8.62 19.06
CA GLU A 359 -4.51 7.74 19.57
C GLU A 359 -5.52 7.35 18.47
N ILE A 360 -6.01 8.34 17.72
CA ILE A 360 -6.90 8.12 16.56
C ILE A 360 -6.19 7.25 15.51
N GLY A 361 -4.95 7.59 15.18
CA GLY A 361 -4.19 6.83 14.19
C GLY A 361 -3.97 5.37 14.59
N ARG A 362 -3.67 5.10 15.88
CA ARG A 362 -3.53 3.74 16.41
C ARG A 362 -4.84 2.97 16.30
N GLN A 363 -5.97 3.59 16.63
CA GLN A 363 -7.28 2.95 16.52
C GLN A 363 -7.60 2.59 15.05
N LEU A 364 -7.32 3.47 14.10
CA LEU A 364 -7.51 3.20 12.66
C LEU A 364 -6.63 2.05 12.17
N LEU A 365 -5.38 1.96 12.65
CA LEU A 365 -4.49 0.84 12.33
C LEU A 365 -4.97 -0.48 12.92
N GLN A 366 -5.47 -0.47 14.16
CA GLN A 366 -6.05 -1.68 14.78
C GLN A 366 -7.25 -2.21 13.98
N GLU A 367 -8.14 -1.33 13.50
CA GLU A 367 -9.26 -1.73 12.64
C GLU A 367 -8.78 -2.33 11.30
N THR A 368 -7.70 -1.77 10.73
CA THR A 368 -7.11 -2.28 9.49
C THR A 368 -6.46 -3.65 9.70
N ALA A 369 -5.73 -3.84 10.81
CA ALA A 369 -5.16 -5.13 11.21
C ALA A 369 -6.28 -6.16 11.43
N ALA A 370 -7.31 -5.76 12.18
CA ALA A 370 -8.48 -6.60 12.44
C ALA A 370 -9.17 -7.08 11.15
N TYR A 371 -9.26 -6.22 10.14
CA TYR A 371 -9.77 -6.60 8.82
C TYR A 371 -8.84 -7.59 8.11
N ALA A 372 -7.53 -7.33 8.14
CA ALA A 372 -6.55 -8.16 7.44
C ALA A 372 -6.45 -9.58 8.03
N GLU A 373 -6.39 -9.70 9.35
CA GLU A 373 -6.22 -10.97 10.07
C GLU A 373 -7.50 -11.80 10.10
N SER A 374 -8.66 -11.16 10.01
CA SER A 374 -9.94 -11.84 10.14
C SER A 374 -10.19 -12.87 9.04
N SER A 375 -10.75 -14.01 9.43
CA SER A 375 -11.26 -15.04 8.51
C SER A 375 -12.77 -14.92 8.25
N VAL A 376 -13.43 -13.89 8.78
CA VAL A 376 -14.82 -13.54 8.46
C VAL A 376 -14.90 -12.95 7.05
N CYS A 377 -16.04 -13.05 6.38
CA CYS A 377 -16.29 -12.44 5.08
C CYS A 377 -15.79 -10.99 5.02
N ARG A 378 -14.84 -10.69 4.11
CA ARG A 378 -14.21 -9.36 3.95
C ARG A 378 -15.24 -8.26 3.74
N ARG A 379 -16.25 -8.55 2.93
CA ARG A 379 -17.36 -7.63 2.65
C ARG A 379 -18.19 -7.33 3.89
N LYS A 380 -18.51 -8.34 4.69
CA LYS A 380 -19.27 -8.19 5.92
C LYS A 380 -18.55 -7.26 6.91
N ILE A 381 -17.23 -7.41 7.05
CA ILE A 381 -16.42 -6.55 7.92
C ILE A 381 -16.41 -5.11 7.42
N LEU A 382 -16.16 -4.89 6.12
CA LEU A 382 -16.16 -3.54 5.54
C LEU A 382 -17.50 -2.84 5.68
N LEU A 383 -18.61 -3.50 5.41
CA LEU A 383 -19.94 -2.92 5.52
C LEU A 383 -20.29 -2.61 6.98
N HIS A 384 -19.97 -3.53 7.90
CA HIS A 384 -20.14 -3.30 9.34
C HIS A 384 -19.32 -2.09 9.82
N TYR A 385 -18.08 -1.93 9.35
CA TYR A 385 -17.23 -0.79 9.69
C TYR A 385 -17.90 0.56 9.34
N PHE A 386 -18.58 0.62 8.19
CA PHE A 386 -19.34 1.80 7.76
C PHE A 386 -20.77 1.87 8.37
N GLY A 387 -21.09 1.00 9.32
CA GLY A 387 -22.40 0.95 9.97
C GLY A 387 -23.52 0.46 9.05
N GLU A 388 -23.20 -0.42 8.08
CA GLU A 388 -24.16 -1.09 7.22
C GLU A 388 -24.25 -2.58 7.58
N GLU A 389 -25.46 -3.06 7.79
CA GLU A 389 -25.70 -4.47 8.08
C GLU A 389 -25.66 -5.28 6.77
N TYR A 390 -24.90 -6.37 6.78
CA TYR A 390 -24.87 -7.34 5.69
C TYR A 390 -25.45 -8.66 6.15
N THR A 391 -26.63 -8.97 5.65
CA THR A 391 -27.46 -10.09 6.14
C THR A 391 -27.04 -11.44 5.56
N GLU A 392 -26.31 -11.45 4.44
CA GLU A 392 -25.85 -12.69 3.80
C GLU A 392 -24.69 -13.32 4.60
N ASP A 393 -24.72 -14.63 4.73
CA ASP A 393 -23.65 -15.37 5.43
C ASP A 393 -22.36 -15.46 4.61
N ASN A 394 -22.49 -15.48 3.27
CA ASN A 394 -21.38 -15.66 2.33
C ASN A 394 -21.57 -14.72 1.12
N CYS A 395 -20.57 -13.89 0.84
CA CYS A 395 -20.66 -12.98 -0.31
C CYS A 395 -20.27 -13.64 -1.66
N GLY A 396 -19.73 -14.86 -1.64
CA GLY A 396 -19.28 -15.59 -2.83
C GLY A 396 -18.13 -14.93 -3.60
N ASN A 397 -17.59 -13.79 -3.13
CA ASN A 397 -16.63 -12.98 -3.87
C ASN A 397 -15.58 -12.31 -2.95
N CYS A 398 -14.98 -13.13 -2.05
CA CYS A 398 -13.78 -12.78 -1.29
C CYS A 398 -12.99 -14.05 -0.93
N ASP A 399 -11.72 -13.89 -0.58
CA ASP A 399 -10.82 -14.99 -0.20
C ASP A 399 -11.40 -15.90 0.90
N ASN A 400 -11.92 -15.31 1.98
CA ASN A 400 -12.47 -16.03 3.11
C ASN A 400 -13.76 -16.81 2.78
N CYS A 401 -14.58 -16.28 1.87
CA CYS A 401 -15.79 -16.98 1.44
C CYS A 401 -15.52 -18.11 0.44
N LEU A 402 -14.51 -17.94 -0.41
CA LEU A 402 -14.11 -18.97 -1.38
C LEU A 402 -13.28 -20.08 -0.72
N ASN A 403 -12.55 -19.76 0.35
CA ASN A 403 -11.73 -20.71 1.11
C ASN A 403 -12.12 -20.64 2.61
N PRO A 404 -13.32 -21.10 2.97
CA PRO A 404 -13.83 -20.97 4.34
C PRO A 404 -12.98 -21.81 5.30
N LYS A 405 -12.51 -21.18 6.38
CA LYS A 405 -11.84 -21.85 7.47
C LYS A 405 -12.82 -22.56 8.40
N LYS A 406 -12.29 -23.50 9.19
CA LYS A 406 -13.07 -24.26 10.15
C LYS A 406 -13.67 -23.34 11.20
N GLN A 407 -14.96 -23.55 11.51
CA GLN A 407 -15.63 -22.89 12.62
C GLN A 407 -15.42 -23.66 13.92
N VAL A 408 -15.17 -22.92 15.01
CA VAL A 408 -15.07 -23.46 16.36
C VAL A 408 -16.19 -22.89 17.23
N GLU A 409 -16.65 -23.67 18.20
CA GLU A 409 -17.65 -23.22 19.18
C GLU A 409 -16.99 -22.31 20.21
N ALA A 410 -17.52 -21.13 20.43
CA ALA A 410 -16.97 -20.09 21.29
C ALA A 410 -18.03 -19.42 22.16
N GLN A 411 -19.12 -20.13 22.49
CA GLN A 411 -20.17 -19.58 23.33
C GLN A 411 -19.68 -19.25 24.75
N ASP A 412 -18.83 -20.12 25.33
CA ASP A 412 -18.30 -19.93 26.68
C ASP A 412 -17.28 -18.77 26.69
N SER A 413 -16.47 -18.67 25.63
CA SER A 413 -15.55 -17.54 25.44
C SER A 413 -16.30 -16.21 25.30
N LEU A 414 -17.43 -16.19 24.59
CA LEU A 414 -18.26 -14.99 24.49
C LEU A 414 -18.88 -14.62 25.83
N CYS A 415 -19.31 -15.59 26.62
CA CYS A 415 -19.80 -15.33 28.00
C CYS A 415 -18.68 -14.70 28.85
N ALA A 416 -17.47 -15.25 28.83
CA ALA A 416 -16.33 -14.70 29.56
C ALA A 416 -15.99 -13.26 29.13
N VAL A 417 -16.03 -12.96 27.85
CA VAL A 417 -15.85 -11.59 27.33
C VAL A 417 -16.94 -10.64 27.87
N ILE A 418 -18.21 -11.02 27.80
CA ILE A 418 -19.32 -10.20 28.27
C ILE A 418 -19.21 -9.97 29.77
N GLU A 419 -18.89 -11.00 30.56
CA GLU A 419 -18.69 -10.92 32.00
C GLU A 419 -17.54 -9.98 32.37
N ALA A 420 -16.41 -10.08 31.66
CA ALA A 420 -15.25 -9.20 31.85
C ALA A 420 -15.62 -7.73 31.58
N ILE A 421 -16.32 -7.43 30.46
CA ILE A 421 -16.76 -6.07 30.12
C ILE A 421 -17.70 -5.50 31.21
N ILE A 422 -18.64 -6.30 31.71
CA ILE A 422 -19.56 -5.89 32.78
C ILE A 422 -18.79 -5.67 34.09
N ALA A 423 -17.87 -6.54 34.46
CA ALA A 423 -17.08 -6.46 35.68
C ALA A 423 -16.26 -5.17 35.75
N VAL A 424 -15.72 -4.69 34.64
CA VAL A 424 -15.00 -3.42 34.56
C VAL A 424 -15.92 -2.24 34.23
N LYS A 425 -17.23 -2.38 34.38
CA LYS A 425 -18.27 -1.34 34.23
C LYS A 425 -18.31 -0.70 32.85
N GLU A 426 -17.95 -1.47 31.80
CA GLU A 426 -17.96 -1.03 30.39
C GLU A 426 -17.11 0.22 30.11
N ASN A 427 -16.02 0.42 30.83
CA ASN A 427 -15.19 1.64 30.77
C ASN A 427 -13.81 1.41 30.14
N PHE A 428 -13.60 0.28 29.50
CA PHE A 428 -12.29 -0.09 28.94
C PHE A 428 -12.39 -0.55 27.49
N LYS A 429 -11.24 -0.45 26.79
CA LYS A 429 -11.07 -0.87 25.41
C LYS A 429 -10.83 -2.38 25.31
N GLN A 430 -10.84 -2.90 24.08
CA GLN A 430 -10.66 -4.30 23.75
C GLN A 430 -9.39 -4.89 24.38
N ASP A 431 -8.24 -4.24 24.20
CA ASP A 431 -6.93 -4.74 24.66
C ASP A 431 -6.93 -4.95 26.18
N TYR A 432 -7.53 -4.02 26.93
CA TYR A 432 -7.65 -4.13 28.37
C TYR A 432 -8.54 -5.32 28.81
N ILE A 433 -9.65 -5.55 28.11
CA ILE A 433 -10.52 -6.71 28.39
C ILE A 433 -9.78 -8.01 28.14
N ILE A 434 -8.95 -8.06 27.09
CA ILE A 434 -8.11 -9.23 26.77
C ILE A 434 -7.06 -9.43 27.86
N ASP A 435 -6.41 -8.36 28.34
CA ASP A 435 -5.45 -8.44 29.45
C ASP A 435 -6.10 -9.00 30.73
N ILE A 436 -7.33 -8.61 31.06
CA ILE A 436 -8.10 -9.17 32.17
C ILE A 436 -8.33 -10.68 31.97
N LEU A 437 -8.80 -11.10 30.80
CA LEU A 437 -9.07 -12.51 30.48
C LEU A 437 -7.81 -13.37 30.54
N LEU A 438 -6.69 -12.85 30.04
CA LEU A 438 -5.39 -13.53 30.05
C LEU A 438 -4.67 -13.47 31.40
N GLY A 439 -5.20 -12.71 32.38
CA GLY A 439 -4.56 -12.57 33.70
C GLY A 439 -3.25 -11.78 33.66
N LYS A 440 -3.11 -10.80 32.75
CA LYS A 440 -1.91 -9.97 32.65
C LYS A 440 -1.94 -8.85 33.68
N GLU A 441 -0.99 -8.85 34.62
CA GLU A 441 -0.83 -7.80 35.64
C GLU A 441 -0.16 -6.55 35.03
N THR A 442 -0.87 -5.85 34.15
CA THR A 442 -0.40 -4.58 33.60
C THR A 442 -0.49 -3.46 34.64
N SER A 443 0.29 -2.40 34.46
CA SER A 443 0.24 -1.23 35.38
C SER A 443 -1.17 -0.63 35.49
N GLU A 444 -1.97 -0.69 34.44
CA GLU A 444 -3.34 -0.19 34.38
C GLU A 444 -4.28 -1.12 35.16
N VAL A 445 -4.16 -2.45 35.00
CA VAL A 445 -4.93 -3.45 35.75
C VAL A 445 -4.69 -3.30 37.24
N LEU A 446 -3.42 -3.21 37.67
CA LEU A 446 -3.04 -3.02 39.07
C LEU A 446 -3.53 -1.66 39.64
N ALA A 447 -3.50 -0.60 38.86
CA ALA A 447 -3.99 0.72 39.27
C ALA A 447 -5.49 0.72 39.58
N HIS A 448 -6.26 -0.09 38.86
CA HIS A 448 -7.70 -0.25 39.05
C HIS A 448 -8.09 -1.39 40.02
N LYS A 449 -7.12 -2.18 40.50
CA LYS A 449 -7.30 -3.38 41.31
C LYS A 449 -8.23 -4.40 40.65
N HIS A 450 -8.08 -4.54 39.33
CA HIS A 450 -8.88 -5.47 38.58
C HIS A 450 -8.28 -6.89 38.56
N GLU A 451 -7.08 -7.08 39.12
CA GLU A 451 -6.51 -8.40 39.43
C GLU A 451 -7.33 -9.16 40.49
N ASP A 452 -8.12 -8.44 41.30
CA ASP A 452 -9.01 -9.04 42.31
C ASP A 452 -10.38 -9.47 41.72
N LEU A 453 -10.67 -9.22 40.45
CA LEU A 453 -11.92 -9.60 39.83
C LEU A 453 -12.01 -11.12 39.62
N GLU A 454 -13.19 -11.70 39.81
CA GLU A 454 -13.44 -13.14 39.60
C GLU A 454 -13.17 -13.56 38.15
N VAL A 455 -13.30 -12.66 37.19
CA VAL A 455 -13.05 -12.89 35.76
C VAL A 455 -11.59 -12.75 35.37
N PHE A 456 -10.71 -12.28 36.28
CA PHE A 456 -9.29 -12.10 35.99
C PHE A 456 -8.63 -13.46 35.80
N GLY A 457 -7.95 -13.65 34.66
CA GLY A 457 -7.31 -14.91 34.29
C GLY A 457 -8.26 -16.02 33.88
N SER A 458 -9.56 -15.75 33.70
CA SER A 458 -10.53 -16.79 33.30
C SER A 458 -10.26 -17.40 31.93
N GLY A 459 -9.47 -16.73 31.11
CA GLY A 459 -9.01 -17.18 29.80
C GLY A 459 -7.51 -17.50 29.73
N MET A 460 -6.87 -17.68 30.89
CA MET A 460 -5.45 -18.01 30.97
C MET A 460 -5.18 -19.38 30.33
N GLY A 461 -4.30 -19.40 29.33
CA GLY A 461 -4.01 -20.64 28.56
C GLY A 461 -4.54 -20.60 27.13
N GLU A 462 -5.41 -19.65 26.82
CA GLU A 462 -5.84 -19.38 25.45
C GLU A 462 -4.98 -18.28 24.81
N GLU A 463 -4.89 -18.27 23.51
CA GLU A 463 -4.12 -17.25 22.77
C GLU A 463 -4.90 -15.93 22.67
N GLU A 464 -4.18 -14.82 22.73
CA GLU A 464 -4.74 -13.48 22.56
C GLU A 464 -5.54 -13.35 21.25
N ARG A 465 -5.12 -14.05 20.21
CA ARG A 465 -5.76 -14.11 18.90
C ARG A 465 -7.20 -14.68 18.97
N LEU A 466 -7.44 -15.68 19.82
CA LEU A 466 -8.79 -16.21 20.04
C LEU A 466 -9.73 -15.13 20.60
N TRP A 467 -9.27 -14.39 21.60
CA TRP A 467 -10.07 -13.34 22.23
C TRP A 467 -10.37 -12.20 21.27
N ASN A 468 -9.39 -11.83 20.43
CA ASN A 468 -9.58 -10.87 19.35
C ASN A 468 -10.66 -11.34 18.36
N ALA A 469 -10.63 -12.60 17.95
CA ALA A 469 -11.63 -13.18 17.06
C ALA A 469 -13.03 -13.22 17.68
N VAL A 470 -13.14 -13.62 18.96
CA VAL A 470 -14.41 -13.65 19.71
C VAL A 470 -15.03 -12.26 19.80
N ILE A 471 -14.26 -11.26 20.24
CA ILE A 471 -14.76 -9.87 20.40
C ILE A 471 -15.18 -9.30 19.04
N ARG A 472 -14.39 -9.48 18.01
CA ARG A 472 -14.69 -9.00 16.64
C ARG A 472 -15.98 -9.60 16.11
N GLN A 473 -16.13 -10.91 16.23
CA GLN A 473 -17.34 -11.58 15.73
C GLN A 473 -18.56 -11.31 16.59
N ALA A 474 -18.37 -11.06 17.88
CA ALA A 474 -19.44 -10.59 18.77
C ALA A 474 -19.92 -9.17 18.44
N LEU A 475 -19.01 -8.27 18.02
CA LEU A 475 -19.36 -6.93 17.52
C LEU A 475 -20.19 -7.03 16.23
N ILE A 476 -19.74 -7.86 15.28
CA ILE A 476 -20.45 -8.10 14.00
C ILE A 476 -21.82 -8.73 14.23
N ALA A 477 -21.93 -9.64 15.20
CA ALA A 477 -23.20 -10.30 15.57
C ALA A 477 -24.13 -9.42 16.42
N GLY A 478 -23.68 -8.22 16.82
CA GLY A 478 -24.48 -7.27 17.59
C GLY A 478 -24.63 -7.60 19.09
N TYR A 479 -23.83 -8.51 19.64
CA TYR A 479 -23.79 -8.77 21.08
C TYR A 479 -22.98 -7.72 21.85
N LEU A 480 -21.99 -7.13 21.20
CA LEU A 480 -21.19 -6.05 21.71
C LEU A 480 -21.32 -4.81 20.81
N ALA A 481 -20.97 -3.65 21.36
CA ALA A 481 -20.87 -2.40 20.62
C ALA A 481 -19.60 -1.66 21.04
N LYS A 482 -19.03 -0.86 20.14
CA LYS A 482 -17.95 0.09 20.47
C LYS A 482 -18.55 1.47 20.69
N ASP A 483 -18.30 2.04 21.85
CA ASP A 483 -18.61 3.44 22.14
C ASP A 483 -17.57 4.34 21.48
N VAL A 484 -17.88 4.75 20.26
CA VAL A 484 -16.95 5.51 19.41
C VAL A 484 -16.72 6.93 19.92
N GLU A 485 -17.70 7.50 20.66
CA GLU A 485 -17.56 8.84 21.27
C GLU A 485 -16.54 8.83 22.41
N ASN A 486 -16.41 7.70 23.10
CA ASN A 486 -15.44 7.49 24.16
C ASN A 486 -14.27 6.60 23.72
N TYR A 487 -13.69 6.87 22.55
CA TYR A 487 -12.47 6.23 22.02
C TYR A 487 -12.52 4.71 21.91
N GLY A 488 -13.68 4.14 21.64
CA GLY A 488 -13.83 2.72 21.36
C GLY A 488 -13.97 1.81 22.59
N LEU A 489 -14.50 2.34 23.69
CA LEU A 489 -14.85 1.51 24.85
C LEU A 489 -15.84 0.41 24.46
N LEU A 490 -15.66 -0.79 24.99
CA LEU A 490 -16.57 -1.90 24.74
C LEU A 490 -17.81 -1.79 25.63
N LYS A 491 -18.97 -1.97 25.01
CA LYS A 491 -20.29 -1.98 25.66
C LYS A 491 -21.02 -3.27 25.36
N VAL A 492 -21.83 -3.74 26.29
CA VAL A 492 -22.68 -4.91 26.09
C VAL A 492 -24.05 -4.43 25.60
N THR A 493 -24.49 -4.94 24.45
CA THR A 493 -25.82 -4.61 23.92
C THR A 493 -26.94 -5.32 24.69
N PRO A 494 -28.22 -4.90 24.55
CA PRO A 494 -29.34 -5.66 25.09
C PRO A 494 -29.36 -7.12 24.63
N GLU A 495 -28.91 -7.40 23.40
CA GLU A 495 -28.81 -8.77 22.89
C GLU A 495 -27.64 -9.53 23.55
N GLY A 496 -26.52 -8.87 23.86
CA GLY A 496 -25.42 -9.46 24.65
C GLY A 496 -25.86 -9.83 26.06
N HIS A 497 -26.61 -8.96 26.74
CA HIS A 497 -27.18 -9.28 28.05
C HIS A 497 -28.19 -10.44 28.00
N LYS A 498 -28.98 -10.58 26.93
CA LYS A 498 -29.87 -11.74 26.73
C LYS A 498 -29.07 -13.00 26.48
N PHE A 499 -27.98 -12.90 25.69
CA PHE A 499 -27.08 -14.02 25.42
C PHE A 499 -26.47 -14.56 26.71
N LEU A 500 -25.95 -13.70 27.59
CA LEU A 500 -25.36 -14.11 28.86
C LEU A 500 -26.37 -14.86 29.76
N LYS A 501 -27.64 -14.41 29.77
CA LYS A 501 -28.70 -15.08 30.55
C LYS A 501 -29.14 -16.43 29.99
N LYS A 502 -29.05 -16.60 28.68
CA LYS A 502 -29.43 -17.81 27.97
C LYS A 502 -28.50 -18.01 26.78
N PRO A 503 -27.29 -18.55 27.02
CA PRO A 503 -26.32 -18.78 25.97
C PRO A 503 -26.89 -19.64 24.83
N LYS A 504 -26.60 -19.26 23.62
CA LYS A 504 -26.93 -19.98 22.39
C LYS A 504 -25.65 -20.42 21.73
N LEU A 505 -25.75 -21.37 20.80
CA LEU A 505 -24.62 -21.76 20.01
C LEU A 505 -24.03 -20.52 19.28
N PHE A 506 -22.79 -20.16 19.61
CA PHE A 506 -22.01 -19.12 18.98
C PHE A 506 -20.75 -19.75 18.42
N LYS A 507 -20.58 -19.62 17.12
CA LYS A 507 -19.42 -20.14 16.40
C LYS A 507 -18.61 -19.00 15.85
N ILE A 508 -17.31 -19.13 15.93
CA ILE A 508 -16.36 -18.20 15.34
C ILE A 508 -15.50 -18.92 14.31
N VAL A 509 -14.89 -18.14 13.43
CA VAL A 509 -13.81 -18.57 12.55
C VAL A 509 -12.50 -18.08 13.14
N GLU A 510 -11.52 -18.95 13.28
CA GLU A 510 -10.19 -18.58 13.77
C GLU A 510 -9.53 -17.61 12.81
N ASP A 511 -8.84 -16.60 13.36
CA ASP A 511 -8.11 -15.62 12.57
C ASP A 511 -6.93 -16.26 11.84
N ALA A 512 -6.48 -15.59 10.76
CA ALA A 512 -5.32 -16.02 10.00
C ALA A 512 -4.03 -15.79 10.80
N ASP A 513 -3.11 -16.73 10.74
CA ASP A 513 -1.76 -16.57 11.28
C ASP A 513 -0.82 -16.09 10.17
N PHE A 514 -0.32 -14.89 10.34
CA PHE A 514 0.66 -14.29 9.44
C PHE A 514 2.07 -14.27 10.06
N GLU A 515 2.24 -14.76 11.31
CA GLU A 515 3.53 -14.77 11.99
C GLU A 515 4.37 -15.98 11.61
N GLU A 516 3.76 -17.12 11.30
CA GLU A 516 4.47 -18.34 10.91
C GLU A 516 5.15 -18.26 9.53
N GLU A 517 4.83 -17.25 8.70
CA GLU A 517 5.46 -17.03 7.39
C GLU A 517 6.54 -15.94 7.41
N GLU A 518 6.86 -15.35 8.57
CA GLU A 518 8.00 -14.46 8.71
C GLU A 518 9.31 -15.25 8.64
N VAL A 519 9.73 -15.58 7.45
CA VAL A 519 11.07 -16.08 7.21
C VAL A 519 12.04 -14.93 7.51
N ASP A 520 12.93 -15.18 8.48
CA ASP A 520 14.07 -14.37 8.87
C ASP A 520 14.67 -13.58 7.68
N GLU A 521 14.94 -12.28 7.87
CA GLU A 521 15.69 -11.43 6.93
C GLU A 521 17.19 -11.79 6.86
N THR A 522 17.53 -13.03 7.05
CA THR A 522 18.78 -13.52 6.45
C THR A 522 18.58 -13.47 4.93
N PRO A 523 19.55 -13.00 4.14
CA PRO A 523 19.43 -12.96 2.70
C PRO A 523 19.07 -14.36 2.23
N MET A 524 17.79 -14.55 1.91
CA MET A 524 17.29 -15.83 1.51
C MET A 524 18.07 -16.28 0.28
N ARG A 525 18.83 -17.32 0.46
CA ARG A 525 19.14 -18.22 -0.60
C ARG A 525 17.81 -18.50 -1.31
N SER A 526 17.67 -17.97 -2.53
CA SER A 526 16.52 -18.21 -3.38
C SER A 526 16.36 -19.72 -3.57
N GLY A 527 15.40 -20.29 -2.85
CA GLY A 527 15.11 -21.72 -2.93
C GLY A 527 13.67 -21.93 -2.56
N ALA A 528 12.76 -21.84 -3.54
CA ALA A 528 11.66 -22.81 -3.50
C ALA A 528 12.32 -24.17 -3.29
N SER A 529 11.80 -25.02 -2.41
CA SER A 529 12.30 -26.37 -2.19
C SER A 529 12.02 -27.26 -3.42
N CYS A 530 12.68 -26.95 -4.53
CA CYS A 530 13.04 -27.96 -5.50
C CYS A 530 14.34 -28.54 -4.98
N ALA A 531 14.37 -29.81 -4.66
CA ALA A 531 15.59 -30.52 -4.34
C ALA A 531 16.59 -30.28 -5.45
N VAL A 532 17.83 -29.95 -5.09
CA VAL A 532 18.94 -29.83 -6.05
C VAL A 532 18.95 -31.10 -6.91
N ASP A 533 18.92 -30.96 -8.24
CA ASP A 533 19.07 -32.11 -9.13
C ASP A 533 20.49 -32.67 -8.98
N PRO A 534 20.67 -33.83 -8.33
CA PRO A 534 22.00 -34.32 -8.02
C PRO A 534 22.76 -34.78 -9.27
N VAL A 535 22.04 -35.14 -10.33
CA VAL A 535 22.64 -35.56 -11.61
C VAL A 535 23.18 -34.34 -12.34
N LEU A 536 22.36 -33.31 -12.50
CA LEU A 536 22.77 -32.05 -13.11
C LEU A 536 23.90 -31.40 -12.33
N TYR A 537 23.81 -31.36 -11.00
CA TYR A 537 24.86 -30.80 -10.15
C TYR A 537 26.22 -31.49 -10.36
N SER A 538 26.24 -32.82 -10.43
CA SER A 538 27.45 -33.55 -10.75
C SER A 538 28.01 -33.21 -12.13
N MET A 539 27.14 -33.12 -13.13
CA MET A 539 27.52 -32.73 -14.51
C MET A 539 28.11 -31.32 -14.59
N LEU A 540 27.53 -30.39 -13.84
CA LEU A 540 28.02 -28.99 -13.76
C LEU A 540 29.41 -28.94 -13.08
N LYS A 541 29.63 -29.69 -12.01
CA LYS A 541 30.96 -29.84 -11.37
C LYS A 541 32.00 -30.39 -12.32
N ASP A 542 31.66 -31.42 -13.08
CA ASP A 542 32.58 -31.99 -14.07
C ASP A 542 32.91 -31.03 -15.20
N LEU A 543 31.93 -30.28 -15.68
CA LEU A 543 32.13 -29.23 -16.69
C LEU A 543 33.04 -28.14 -16.14
N ARG A 544 32.76 -27.64 -14.92
CA ARG A 544 33.59 -26.65 -14.24
C ARG A 544 35.05 -27.12 -14.12
N LYS A 545 35.30 -28.36 -13.69
CA LYS A 545 36.61 -28.91 -13.55
C LYS A 545 37.37 -29.04 -14.90
N LYS A 546 36.66 -29.42 -15.95
CA LYS A 546 37.23 -29.48 -17.32
C LYS A 546 37.58 -28.09 -17.81
N MET A 547 36.71 -27.11 -17.58
CA MET A 547 36.94 -25.72 -17.98
C MET A 547 38.07 -25.07 -17.18
N ALA A 548 38.14 -25.29 -15.88
CA ALA A 548 39.22 -24.83 -15.01
C ALA A 548 40.58 -25.33 -15.48
N LYS A 549 40.69 -26.63 -15.78
CA LYS A 549 41.92 -27.21 -16.33
C LYS A 549 42.30 -26.65 -17.71
N ARG A 550 41.30 -26.32 -18.55
CA ARG A 550 41.54 -25.71 -19.88
C ARG A 550 42.05 -24.27 -19.77
N LEU A 551 41.59 -23.52 -18.79
CA LEU A 551 41.90 -22.10 -18.57
C LEU A 551 43.04 -21.90 -17.57
N ASP A 552 43.58 -22.98 -17.00
CA ASP A 552 44.65 -22.95 -15.98
C ASP A 552 44.29 -22.05 -14.78
N VAL A 553 43.07 -22.22 -14.25
CA VAL A 553 42.57 -21.51 -13.07
C VAL A 553 41.92 -22.49 -12.10
N PRO A 554 41.87 -22.18 -10.79
CA PRO A 554 41.12 -22.97 -9.82
C PRO A 554 39.62 -23.03 -10.17
N PRO A 555 38.94 -24.17 -9.92
CA PRO A 555 37.53 -24.36 -10.30
C PRO A 555 36.56 -23.31 -9.70
N TYR A 556 36.80 -22.86 -8.48
CA TYR A 556 35.97 -21.87 -7.80
C TYR A 556 35.99 -20.48 -8.46
N VAL A 557 37.05 -20.15 -9.20
CA VAL A 557 37.16 -18.91 -9.97
C VAL A 557 36.10 -18.84 -11.06
N ILE A 558 35.74 -19.96 -11.68
CA ILE A 558 34.68 -20.03 -12.68
C ILE A 558 33.33 -19.82 -12.03
N PHE A 559 32.88 -20.77 -11.22
CA PHE A 559 31.67 -20.69 -10.42
C PHE A 559 31.85 -21.39 -9.09
N GLN A 560 31.37 -20.81 -8.01
CA GLN A 560 31.39 -21.42 -6.68
C GLN A 560 30.33 -22.55 -6.57
N ASP A 561 30.47 -23.44 -5.57
CA ASP A 561 29.53 -24.54 -5.35
C ASP A 561 28.07 -24.04 -5.14
N PRO A 562 27.80 -22.97 -4.35
CA PRO A 562 26.44 -22.45 -4.23
C PRO A 562 25.84 -21.98 -5.56
N SER A 563 26.66 -21.44 -6.48
CA SER A 563 26.17 -21.05 -7.82
C SER A 563 25.79 -22.27 -8.65
N LEU A 564 26.55 -23.37 -8.58
CA LEU A 564 26.23 -24.62 -9.27
C LEU A 564 24.99 -25.31 -8.67
N GLU A 565 24.81 -25.25 -7.36
CA GLU A 565 23.59 -25.75 -6.68
C GLU A 565 22.36 -24.96 -7.15
N ALA A 566 22.47 -23.62 -7.22
CA ALA A 566 21.42 -22.78 -7.74
C ALA A 566 21.11 -23.06 -9.22
N MET A 567 22.15 -23.30 -10.06
CA MET A 567 21.96 -23.71 -11.45
C MET A 567 21.24 -25.06 -11.57
N ALA A 568 21.56 -26.04 -10.71
CA ALA A 568 20.93 -27.36 -10.67
C ALA A 568 19.50 -27.32 -10.07
N THR A 569 19.08 -26.21 -9.50
CA THR A 569 17.74 -26.01 -8.95
C THR A 569 16.85 -25.19 -9.90
N ILE A 570 17.45 -24.19 -10.60
CA ILE A 570 16.71 -23.18 -11.39
C ILE A 570 16.73 -23.49 -12.88
N TYR A 571 17.68 -24.30 -13.34
CA TYR A 571 17.89 -24.71 -14.74
C TYR A 571 18.02 -23.54 -15.73
N PRO A 572 18.98 -22.58 -15.57
CA PRO A 572 19.19 -21.49 -16.50
C PRO A 572 19.72 -21.99 -17.85
N VAL A 573 19.02 -21.69 -18.94
CA VAL A 573 19.39 -22.13 -20.31
C VAL A 573 19.83 -20.98 -21.21
N THR A 574 19.75 -19.73 -20.74
CA THR A 574 20.24 -18.55 -21.43
C THR A 574 21.25 -17.79 -20.56
N LEU A 575 22.13 -17.01 -21.21
CA LEU A 575 23.10 -16.20 -20.46
C LEU A 575 22.42 -15.15 -19.57
N GLU A 576 21.25 -14.66 -19.98
CA GLU A 576 20.46 -13.71 -19.19
C GLU A 576 19.91 -14.37 -17.92
N GLU A 577 19.47 -15.61 -18.04
CA GLU A 577 19.02 -16.42 -16.90
C GLU A 577 20.13 -16.75 -15.94
N LEU A 578 21.29 -17.08 -16.50
CA LEU A 578 22.49 -17.42 -15.75
C LEU A 578 22.99 -16.23 -14.92
N GLN A 579 22.84 -15.01 -15.40
CA GLN A 579 23.19 -13.79 -14.64
C GLN A 579 22.34 -13.59 -13.38
N ASN A 580 21.16 -14.23 -13.29
CA ASN A 580 20.28 -14.16 -12.12
C ASN A 580 20.67 -15.18 -11.03
N ILE A 581 21.64 -16.03 -11.30
CA ILE A 581 22.15 -17.00 -10.31
C ILE A 581 23.05 -16.27 -9.30
N PRO A 582 22.87 -16.48 -7.99
CA PRO A 582 23.74 -15.89 -6.97
C PRO A 582 25.22 -16.22 -7.26
N GLY A 583 26.07 -15.19 -7.22
CA GLY A 583 27.49 -15.32 -7.50
C GLY A 583 27.86 -15.39 -9.00
N VAL A 584 26.88 -15.17 -9.90
CA VAL A 584 27.12 -15.11 -11.35
C VAL A 584 26.74 -13.73 -11.87
N GLY A 585 27.71 -12.85 -12.04
CA GLY A 585 27.52 -11.55 -12.67
C GLY A 585 27.60 -11.62 -14.19
N ALA A 586 27.25 -10.50 -14.87
CA ALA A 586 27.24 -10.39 -16.33
C ALA A 586 28.60 -10.76 -16.97
N GLY A 587 29.71 -10.41 -16.32
CA GLY A 587 31.07 -10.73 -16.77
C GLY A 587 31.34 -12.25 -16.79
N LYS A 588 31.02 -12.95 -15.70
CA LYS A 588 31.19 -14.41 -15.60
C LYS A 588 30.24 -15.17 -16.52
N ALA A 589 28.98 -14.74 -16.59
CA ALA A 589 28.00 -15.35 -17.50
C ALA A 589 28.46 -15.25 -18.95
N LYS A 590 28.98 -14.10 -19.39
CA LYS A 590 29.49 -13.91 -20.75
C LYS A 590 30.76 -14.69 -21.04
N ARG A 591 31.64 -14.82 -20.02
CA ARG A 591 32.95 -15.47 -20.19
C ARG A 591 32.90 -16.99 -20.12
N TYR A 592 32.07 -17.52 -19.21
CA TYR A 592 32.05 -18.97 -18.91
C TYR A 592 30.67 -19.61 -19.13
N GLY A 593 29.59 -18.83 -19.21
CA GLY A 593 28.24 -19.33 -19.08
C GLY A 593 27.71 -20.16 -20.25
N GLN A 594 28.23 -19.94 -21.48
CA GLN A 594 27.66 -20.56 -22.69
C GLN A 594 27.62 -22.09 -22.60
N GLU A 595 28.74 -22.72 -22.24
CA GLU A 595 28.82 -24.19 -22.14
C GLU A 595 27.92 -24.74 -20.98
N PHE A 596 27.74 -23.98 -19.91
CA PHE A 596 26.85 -24.35 -18.80
C PHE A 596 25.38 -24.28 -19.22
N CYS A 597 24.96 -23.21 -19.90
CA CYS A 597 23.61 -23.07 -20.43
C CYS A 597 23.27 -24.18 -21.43
N GLU A 598 24.21 -24.54 -22.33
CA GLU A 598 24.02 -25.62 -23.29
C GLU A 598 23.88 -27.00 -22.61
N LEU A 599 24.70 -27.25 -21.60
CA LEU A 599 24.62 -28.50 -20.80
C LEU A 599 23.28 -28.60 -20.07
N ILE A 600 22.85 -27.52 -19.42
CA ILE A 600 21.58 -27.47 -18.68
C ILE A 600 20.40 -27.65 -19.65
N LYS A 601 20.42 -26.94 -20.78
CA LYS A 601 19.40 -27.06 -21.81
C LYS A 601 19.25 -28.49 -22.30
N LYS A 602 20.37 -29.13 -22.63
CA LYS A 602 20.39 -30.53 -23.07
C LYS A 602 19.85 -31.46 -21.99
N HIS A 603 20.22 -31.26 -20.73
CA HIS A 603 19.73 -32.06 -19.60
C HIS A 603 18.21 -31.92 -19.42
N CYS A 604 17.67 -30.71 -19.56
CA CYS A 604 16.23 -30.48 -19.48
C CYS A 604 15.47 -31.15 -20.63
N GLU A 605 15.98 -31.07 -21.85
CA GLU A 605 15.37 -31.70 -23.04
C GLU A 605 15.40 -33.24 -22.95
N GLU A 606 16.50 -33.85 -22.47
CA GLU A 606 16.64 -35.30 -22.37
C GLU A 606 15.81 -35.91 -21.22
N ASN A 607 15.50 -35.18 -20.18
CA ASN A 607 14.75 -35.66 -19.02
C ASN A 607 13.29 -35.10 -18.95
N GLU A 608 12.81 -34.45 -20.00
CA GLU A 608 11.47 -33.82 -20.08
C GLU A 608 11.15 -32.99 -18.83
N ILE A 609 12.15 -32.21 -18.35
CA ILE A 609 11.98 -31.38 -17.17
C ILE A 609 11.17 -30.15 -17.53
N ASP A 610 9.93 -30.07 -17.03
CA ASP A 610 9.14 -28.84 -17.06
C ASP A 610 9.84 -27.79 -16.18
N ARG A 611 10.52 -26.86 -16.84
CA ARG A 611 11.15 -25.75 -16.15
C ARG A 611 10.07 -24.79 -15.67
N PRO A 612 10.25 -24.15 -14.52
CA PRO A 612 9.37 -23.04 -14.10
C PRO A 612 9.62 -21.82 -14.99
N GLU A 613 9.41 -21.98 -16.30
CA GLU A 613 9.77 -21.00 -17.34
C GLU A 613 8.91 -19.77 -17.34
N ASP A 614 7.63 -19.89 -17.01
CA ASP A 614 6.65 -18.84 -17.20
C ASP A 614 6.58 -17.83 -16.05
N LEU A 615 7.48 -17.93 -15.06
CA LEU A 615 7.45 -17.14 -13.83
C LEU A 615 8.79 -16.45 -13.51
N ARG A 616 9.56 -16.08 -14.51
CA ARG A 616 10.84 -15.41 -14.29
C ARG A 616 10.65 -13.93 -14.04
N VAL A 617 10.85 -13.55 -12.78
CA VAL A 617 11.05 -12.16 -12.38
C VAL A 617 12.48 -11.78 -12.74
N ARG A 618 12.64 -10.89 -13.72
CA ARG A 618 13.91 -10.22 -13.94
C ARG A 618 14.14 -9.27 -12.77
N THR A 619 15.03 -9.62 -11.85
CA THR A 619 15.48 -8.67 -10.83
C THR A 619 16.35 -7.64 -11.51
N VAL A 620 16.00 -6.38 -11.40
CA VAL A 620 16.94 -5.28 -11.70
C VAL A 620 18.08 -5.45 -10.70
N ALA A 621 19.29 -5.62 -11.18
CA ALA A 621 20.47 -5.61 -10.34
C ALA A 621 20.43 -4.28 -9.57
N ASN A 622 20.12 -4.35 -8.29
CA ASN A 622 20.19 -3.21 -7.40
C ASN A 622 21.66 -2.80 -7.36
N LYS A 623 22.03 -1.83 -8.20
CA LYS A 623 23.26 -1.10 -8.02
C LYS A 623 23.06 -0.29 -6.76
N SER A 624 23.28 -0.92 -5.62
CA SER A 624 23.29 -0.23 -4.34
C SER A 624 24.11 1.03 -4.54
N LYS A 625 23.55 2.19 -4.17
CA LYS A 625 24.30 3.47 -4.20
C LYS A 625 25.65 3.32 -3.47
N LEU A 626 25.69 2.43 -2.48
CA LEU A 626 26.89 2.07 -1.75
C LEU A 626 27.92 1.35 -2.66
N LYS A 627 27.53 0.29 -3.37
CA LYS A 627 28.43 -0.46 -4.28
C LYS A 627 28.98 0.42 -5.39
N VAL A 628 28.13 1.20 -6.05
CA VAL A 628 28.58 2.16 -7.08
C VAL A 628 29.53 3.20 -6.48
N SER A 629 29.24 3.69 -5.28
CA SER A 629 30.10 4.67 -4.60
C SER A 629 31.43 4.09 -4.16
N ILE A 630 31.47 2.81 -3.74
CA ILE A 630 32.73 2.09 -3.41
C ILE A 630 33.56 1.93 -4.69
N ILE A 631 32.99 1.44 -5.79
CA ILE A 631 33.67 1.29 -7.07
C ILE A 631 34.29 2.63 -7.52
N GLN A 632 33.50 3.72 -7.49
CA GLN A 632 33.98 5.04 -7.87
C GLN A 632 35.11 5.58 -6.98
N SER A 633 35.10 5.23 -5.68
CA SER A 633 36.17 5.63 -4.77
C SER A 633 37.45 4.85 -5.04
N ILE A 634 37.34 3.54 -5.31
CA ILE A 634 38.49 2.69 -5.70
C ILE A 634 39.06 3.14 -7.05
N ASP A 635 38.23 3.45 -8.04
CA ASP A 635 38.67 3.99 -9.35
C ASP A 635 39.45 5.32 -9.22
N ARG A 636 39.12 6.09 -8.17
CA ARG A 636 39.84 7.33 -7.84
C ARG A 636 41.07 7.10 -6.95
N LYS A 637 41.38 5.85 -6.63
CA LYS A 637 42.48 5.44 -5.77
C LYS A 637 42.43 6.05 -4.37
N VAL A 638 41.22 6.14 -3.80
CA VAL A 638 41.04 6.54 -2.39
C VAL A 638 41.41 5.35 -1.50
N ALA A 639 42.18 5.58 -0.43
CA ALA A 639 42.57 4.53 0.49
C ALA A 639 41.33 3.83 1.06
N LEU A 640 41.38 2.51 1.23
CA LEU A 640 40.19 1.73 1.65
C LEU A 640 39.74 2.12 3.05
N ASP A 641 40.65 2.47 3.96
CA ASP A 641 40.34 2.99 5.28
C ASP A 641 39.52 4.28 5.23
N ASP A 642 39.91 5.20 4.33
CA ASP A 642 39.20 6.45 4.12
C ASP A 642 37.81 6.20 3.50
N ILE A 643 37.66 5.19 2.68
CA ILE A 643 36.37 4.79 2.12
C ILE A 643 35.46 4.26 3.23
N ALA A 644 35.95 3.42 4.14
CA ALA A 644 35.22 2.91 5.28
C ALA A 644 34.72 4.05 6.19
N VAL A 645 35.61 4.97 6.55
CA VAL A 645 35.30 6.16 7.35
C VAL A 645 34.25 7.04 6.64
N ALA A 646 34.45 7.33 5.35
CA ALA A 646 33.54 8.17 4.58
C ALA A 646 32.13 7.55 4.39
N LYS A 647 32.00 6.23 4.49
CA LYS A 647 30.73 5.50 4.40
C LYS A 647 30.11 5.20 5.77
N GLY A 648 30.88 5.41 6.86
CA GLY A 648 30.42 5.13 8.21
C GLY A 648 30.25 3.65 8.50
N ILE A 649 31.07 2.79 7.88
CA ILE A 649 31.09 1.32 8.05
C ILE A 649 32.45 0.89 8.60
N GLU A 650 32.50 -0.27 9.24
CA GLU A 650 33.76 -0.84 9.67
C GLU A 650 34.58 -1.38 8.51
N PHE A 651 35.91 -1.49 8.67
CA PHE A 651 36.80 -1.91 7.59
C PHE A 651 36.47 -3.34 7.10
N GLY A 652 36.16 -4.26 8.02
CA GLY A 652 35.71 -5.61 7.70
C GLY A 652 34.42 -5.64 6.86
N GLU A 653 33.45 -4.77 7.19
CA GLU A 653 32.21 -4.63 6.40
C GLU A 653 32.49 -4.05 5.00
N LEU A 654 33.45 -3.16 4.87
CA LEU A 654 33.89 -2.68 3.55
C LEU A 654 34.52 -3.81 2.73
N LEU A 655 35.35 -4.67 3.31
CA LEU A 655 35.92 -5.82 2.62
C LEU A 655 34.84 -6.79 2.16
N ASP A 656 33.81 -7.06 2.98
CA ASP A 656 32.65 -7.90 2.60
C ASP A 656 31.94 -7.33 1.36
N GLU A 657 31.73 -6.01 1.29
CA GLU A 657 31.11 -5.37 0.12
C GLU A 657 32.01 -5.41 -1.12
N ILE A 658 33.34 -5.21 -0.97
CA ILE A 658 34.30 -5.30 -2.06
C ILE A 658 34.38 -6.74 -2.57
N GLU A 659 34.45 -7.74 -1.70
CA GLU A 659 34.38 -9.16 -2.05
C GLU A 659 33.12 -9.47 -2.86
N ALA A 660 31.95 -9.04 -2.37
CA ALA A 660 30.69 -9.22 -3.09
C ALA A 660 30.67 -8.55 -4.47
N ILE A 661 31.39 -7.44 -4.66
CA ILE A 661 31.54 -6.76 -5.95
C ILE A 661 32.41 -7.59 -6.90
N VAL A 662 33.58 -8.07 -6.45
CA VAL A 662 34.50 -8.86 -7.29
C VAL A 662 33.91 -10.23 -7.62
N TYR A 663 33.25 -10.89 -6.66
CA TYR A 663 32.57 -12.17 -6.89
C TYR A 663 31.39 -12.04 -7.87
N SER A 664 30.76 -10.88 -7.97
CA SER A 664 29.72 -10.61 -8.97
C SER A 664 30.25 -10.40 -10.40
N GLY A 665 31.57 -10.38 -10.60
CA GLY A 665 32.20 -10.23 -11.90
C GLY A 665 32.59 -8.79 -12.25
N THR A 666 32.71 -7.91 -11.24
CA THR A 666 33.22 -6.54 -11.46
C THR A 666 34.70 -6.49 -11.13
N LYS A 667 35.51 -6.06 -12.13
CA LYS A 667 36.97 -5.89 -11.95
C LYS A 667 37.24 -4.65 -11.11
N LEU A 668 38.02 -4.79 -10.04
CA LEU A 668 38.52 -3.71 -9.20
C LEU A 668 40.03 -3.76 -9.14
N ASN A 669 40.68 -2.60 -9.12
CA ASN A 669 42.12 -2.49 -8.92
C ASN A 669 42.39 -1.85 -7.57
N ILE A 670 42.90 -2.64 -6.63
CA ILE A 670 43.28 -2.21 -5.28
C ILE A 670 44.80 -2.27 -5.06
N ASP A 671 45.63 -2.43 -6.13
CA ASP A 671 47.08 -2.54 -6.03
C ASP A 671 47.69 -1.35 -5.29
N TYR A 672 47.20 -0.15 -5.55
CA TYR A 672 47.66 1.08 -4.90
C TYR A 672 47.57 1.04 -3.38
N PHE A 673 46.58 0.31 -2.82
CA PHE A 673 46.42 0.15 -1.39
C PHE A 673 47.23 -1.02 -0.86
N LEU A 674 47.32 -2.13 -1.59
CA LEU A 674 48.16 -3.28 -1.25
C LEU A 674 49.64 -2.92 -1.17
N GLU A 675 50.15 -2.16 -2.14
CA GLU A 675 51.54 -1.66 -2.15
C GLU A 675 51.86 -0.74 -0.96
N GLU A 676 50.86 -0.12 -0.34
CA GLU A 676 51.03 0.75 0.83
C GLU A 676 51.09 -0.02 2.15
N ILE A 677 50.32 -1.16 2.25
CA ILE A 677 50.12 -1.85 3.54
C ILE A 677 50.98 -3.12 3.68
N MET A 678 51.49 -3.71 2.58
CA MET A 678 52.31 -4.93 2.64
C MET A 678 53.43 -4.89 1.60
N ASP A 679 54.49 -5.65 1.85
CA ASP A 679 55.61 -5.79 0.92
C ASP A 679 55.26 -6.79 -0.21
N GLU A 680 56.07 -6.72 -1.29
CA GLU A 680 55.82 -7.49 -2.51
C GLU A 680 55.96 -9.01 -2.27
N ASP A 681 56.88 -9.42 -1.38
CA ASP A 681 57.11 -10.85 -1.08
C ASP A 681 55.89 -11.45 -0.35
N HIS A 682 55.36 -10.76 0.69
CA HIS A 682 54.15 -11.18 1.41
C HIS A 682 52.92 -11.24 0.50
N MET A 683 52.76 -10.25 -0.36
CA MET A 683 51.64 -10.24 -1.32
C MET A 683 51.75 -11.42 -2.31
N GLN A 684 52.96 -11.74 -2.77
CA GLN A 684 53.16 -12.82 -3.70
C GLN A 684 52.93 -14.21 -3.05
N ASP A 685 53.34 -14.42 -1.83
CA ASP A 685 53.13 -15.68 -1.09
C ASP A 685 51.63 -15.99 -0.95
N ILE A 686 50.82 -15.01 -0.55
CA ILE A 686 49.36 -15.17 -0.44
C ILE A 686 48.73 -15.37 -1.82
N TYR A 687 49.20 -14.64 -2.83
CA TYR A 687 48.70 -14.76 -4.19
C TYR A 687 48.96 -16.14 -4.79
N ASP A 688 50.17 -16.70 -4.60
CA ASP A 688 50.54 -18.03 -5.07
C ASP A 688 49.77 -19.13 -4.32
N TYR A 689 49.49 -18.95 -3.02
CA TYR A 689 48.59 -19.83 -2.28
C TYR A 689 47.22 -19.91 -2.98
N PHE A 690 46.54 -18.79 -3.27
CA PHE A 690 45.24 -18.81 -3.93
C PHE A 690 45.28 -19.36 -5.37
N LYS A 691 46.40 -19.28 -6.03
CA LYS A 691 46.60 -19.84 -7.35
C LYS A 691 46.69 -21.37 -7.35
N GLU A 692 47.25 -21.95 -6.32
CA GLU A 692 47.44 -23.42 -6.15
C GLU A 692 46.33 -24.08 -5.35
N SER A 693 45.65 -23.34 -4.48
CA SER A 693 44.59 -23.84 -3.61
C SER A 693 43.35 -24.31 -4.38
N VAL A 694 42.67 -25.31 -3.83
CA VAL A 694 41.37 -25.83 -4.31
C VAL A 694 40.15 -25.12 -3.66
N THR A 695 40.40 -24.31 -2.64
CA THR A 695 39.41 -23.58 -1.85
C THR A 695 39.76 -22.09 -1.76
N ASP A 696 38.76 -21.24 -1.59
CA ASP A 696 38.93 -19.81 -1.38
C ASP A 696 38.58 -19.37 0.06
N LYS A 697 38.50 -20.33 0.98
CA LYS A 697 38.18 -20.05 2.38
C LYS A 697 39.37 -19.40 3.10
N ILE A 698 39.06 -18.36 3.87
CA ILE A 698 40.06 -17.65 4.65
C ILE A 698 40.64 -18.53 5.75
N ASP A 699 39.82 -19.32 6.44
CA ASP A 699 40.26 -20.23 7.52
C ASP A 699 41.32 -21.20 6.99
N ASP A 700 41.10 -21.80 5.81
CA ASP A 700 42.03 -22.74 5.19
C ASP A 700 43.37 -22.05 4.81
N ALA A 701 43.29 -20.77 4.37
CA ALA A 701 44.46 -19.97 4.04
C ALA A 701 45.26 -19.55 5.29
N MET A 702 44.58 -19.18 6.37
CA MET A 702 45.19 -18.86 7.67
C MET A 702 45.93 -20.09 8.24
N ASP A 703 45.33 -21.25 8.16
CA ASP A 703 45.92 -22.49 8.66
C ASP A 703 47.18 -22.89 7.87
N GLU A 704 47.26 -22.63 6.57
CA GLU A 704 48.39 -23.04 5.73
C GLU A 704 49.49 -21.97 5.66
N LEU A 705 49.16 -20.70 5.65
CA LEU A 705 50.15 -19.59 5.61
C LEU A 705 50.74 -19.27 7.00
N GLY A 706 50.00 -19.56 8.08
CA GLY A 706 50.47 -19.38 9.45
C GLY A 706 50.27 -17.94 10.00
N ASP A 707 50.78 -17.74 11.25
CA ASP A 707 50.55 -16.53 12.03
C ASP A 707 51.28 -15.26 11.53
N ASP A 708 52.08 -15.37 10.46
CA ASP A 708 52.83 -14.24 9.90
C ASP A 708 51.93 -13.33 9.03
N TYR A 709 50.70 -13.76 8.72
CA TYR A 709 49.74 -13.05 7.87
C TYR A 709 48.44 -12.77 8.62
N THR A 710 47.92 -11.57 8.48
CA THR A 710 46.63 -11.20 9.09
C THR A 710 45.45 -11.62 8.19
N GLU A 711 44.29 -11.81 8.78
CA GLU A 711 43.05 -12.12 8.04
C GLU A 711 42.74 -11.05 6.98
N ASP A 712 42.93 -9.78 7.30
CA ASP A 712 42.64 -8.67 6.37
C ASP A 712 43.63 -8.65 5.19
N GLU A 713 44.91 -8.96 5.41
CA GLU A 713 45.90 -9.10 4.33
C GLU A 713 45.54 -10.23 3.37
N ILE A 714 45.16 -11.37 3.91
CA ILE A 714 44.74 -12.54 3.10
C ILE A 714 43.49 -12.20 2.32
N ARG A 715 42.52 -11.54 2.92
CA ARG A 715 41.27 -11.08 2.26
C ARG A 715 41.55 -10.12 1.11
N LEU A 716 42.41 -9.14 1.33
CA LEU A 716 42.75 -8.14 0.33
C LEU A 716 43.47 -8.76 -0.87
N VAL A 717 44.43 -9.66 -0.66
CA VAL A 717 45.13 -10.35 -1.75
C VAL A 717 44.21 -11.32 -2.48
N ARG A 718 43.27 -11.97 -1.77
CA ARG A 718 42.20 -12.78 -2.38
C ARG A 718 41.30 -11.92 -3.29
N ILE A 719 40.90 -10.72 -2.86
CA ILE A 719 40.16 -9.78 -3.67
C ILE A 719 40.92 -9.44 -4.97
N LYS A 720 42.22 -9.11 -4.86
CA LYS A 720 43.09 -8.87 -6.03
C LYS A 720 43.13 -10.10 -6.94
N PHE A 721 43.40 -11.28 -6.41
CA PHE A 721 43.48 -12.53 -7.17
C PHE A 721 42.20 -12.81 -7.96
N ILE A 722 41.03 -12.73 -7.28
CA ILE A 722 39.71 -12.94 -7.93
C ILE A 722 39.43 -11.87 -8.96
N SER A 723 39.77 -10.61 -8.68
CA SER A 723 39.58 -9.49 -9.61
C SER A 723 40.42 -9.67 -10.90
N GLU A 724 41.63 -10.21 -10.80
CA GLU A 724 42.51 -10.41 -11.96
C GLU A 724 42.17 -11.71 -12.72
N MET A 725 41.87 -12.80 -12.03
CA MET A 725 41.71 -14.11 -12.64
C MET A 725 40.28 -14.41 -13.09
N ALA A 726 39.30 -13.87 -12.40
CA ALA A 726 37.91 -14.16 -12.66
C ALA A 726 37.14 -13.08 -13.44
N ASN A 727 37.69 -11.85 -13.54
CA ASN A 727 36.99 -10.66 -14.08
C ASN A 727 37.84 -9.95 -15.24
#